data_05b8c8a89452eefb3b3eb922957cd587
#
_entry.id   05b8c8a89452eefb3b3eb922957cd587
#
_cell.length_a   1.000
_cell.length_b   1.000
_cell.length_c   1.000
_cell.angle_alpha   90.00
_cell.angle_beta   90.00
_cell.angle_gamma   90.00
#
_symmetry.space_group_name_H-M   'P 1'
#
loop_
_entity.id
_entity.type
_entity.pdbx_description
1 polymer ?
#
loop_
_entity_poly.entity_id
_entity_poly.type
_entity_poly.pdbx_seq_one_letter_code
_entity_poly.pdbx_strand_id
1 'polypeptide(L)'
;MPAQTLPLLARPWPARIPLLQFLRRELAPFPGRAIATVRVVVACVVVLVLCMTLRIPEAHLAVWVVTRVAMEDSSESLLTGLVFLIALTVGLAVPLVLLTFALDQPWLRFCLLATMAGLGLFLRQTFVIGALGFVIGLISAVIMTAPDFIPSPELIVRGCLWLWPVFALGISAAVAANLLIAPRDPAKLLRDELAARLRAAEDAIAERLLGRSGGSEATRLAQGGIARLLRLLKSAEVAHPSLKARHAQQSALITLLDRLAASAALLELLAAGEPDADERARLERIADSCAQARRALSDSGMIARVRPADHPPPRGGRSVLPVIVELEHVVELVQQALGAEGVEGEGASSEHARLFVPDAFTNPDYVRYALKGTLAVMICYTLQSAVDWPGIRTCLVTCLIVALGSEGATIQKGTLRICGALLGAGMGFLAILLIVPHMESITSLALLVAAGTAVAAWVVLGSPRIAYAGVQIAFAFYVCVIQGFEPSWHFDTIRDRLIGILLGNVVITLVFHYVWPVQASDTMWTHLGSALRAMARLAGGDSSGETRAGTITAGVQLQASQSFATAQQLADQAAFELGDPSRESLAARERLQQAAANAQSVFLTQLALAHQREIVGALPDSLDGGVRRFDAAVSDSLETMALWAERRGRPPLQDLRVPLAAVESLANESAARARSPELAAHIEERLALYGELVPRIERLAADLVE
;
A
#
# COMPACT_ATOMS: atom_id res chain seq x y z
N MET A 1 14.89 -19.90 32.33
CA MET A 1 15.00 -18.42 32.17
C MET A 1 13.85 -17.99 31.30
N PRO A 2 13.04 -17.00 31.65
CA PRO A 2 11.84 -16.66 30.91
C PRO A 2 12.21 -15.99 29.59
N ALA A 3 11.55 -16.42 28.52
CA ALA A 3 11.62 -15.86 27.19
C ALA A 3 11.30 -14.37 27.24
N GLN A 4 12.29 -13.52 27.06
CA GLN A 4 12.10 -12.10 26.86
C GLN A 4 11.61 -11.87 25.43
N THR A 5 10.30 -11.77 25.33
CA THR A 5 9.47 -11.01 24.38
C THR A 5 10.21 -10.25 23.28
N LEU A 6 10.01 -10.68 22.05
CA LEU A 6 10.16 -9.91 20.81
C LEU A 6 9.14 -8.75 20.79
N PRO A 7 9.50 -7.50 21.08
CA PRO A 7 8.46 -6.48 21.30
C PRO A 7 8.14 -5.57 20.12
N LEU A 8 8.66 -5.76 18.89
CA LEU A 8 8.56 -4.68 17.90
C LEU A 8 8.02 -5.02 16.51
N LEU A 9 8.03 -6.28 16.08
CA LEU A 9 7.47 -6.67 14.76
C LEU A 9 5.99 -7.02 14.80
N ALA A 10 5.44 -7.33 15.97
CA ALA A 10 4.06 -7.68 16.17
C ALA A 10 3.40 -6.72 17.17
N ARG A 11 3.21 -5.45 16.79
CA ARG A 11 2.23 -4.64 17.50
C ARG A 11 0.89 -4.74 16.76
N PRO A 12 -0.08 -5.47 17.33
CA PRO A 12 -1.41 -5.58 16.75
C PRO A 12 -2.06 -4.20 16.64
N TRP A 13 -2.92 -4.06 15.63
CA TRP A 13 -3.90 -2.97 15.53
C TRP A 13 -4.57 -2.72 16.89
N PRO A 14 -5.02 -1.51 17.16
CA PRO A 14 -5.16 -0.84 18.45
C PRO A 14 -6.19 -1.39 19.43
N ALA A 15 -6.50 -2.66 19.46
CA ALA A 15 -7.30 -3.20 20.56
C ALA A 15 -6.69 -2.90 21.95
N ARG A 16 -5.40 -2.54 22.01
CA ARG A 16 -4.67 -2.18 23.23
C ARG A 16 -3.95 -0.83 23.19
N ILE A 17 -3.94 -0.13 22.05
CA ILE A 17 -3.43 1.25 22.02
C ILE A 17 -4.62 2.16 22.33
N PRO A 18 -4.57 3.02 23.37
CA PRO A 18 -5.63 4.00 23.61
C PRO A 18 -5.87 4.79 22.33
N LEU A 19 -7.14 4.97 21.94
CA LEU A 19 -7.54 5.70 20.73
C LEU A 19 -6.76 7.03 20.58
N LEU A 20 -6.52 7.69 21.68
CA LEU A 20 -5.76 8.94 21.73
C LEU A 20 -4.31 8.79 21.27
N GLN A 21 -3.64 7.70 21.63
CA GLN A 21 -2.26 7.43 21.19
C GLN A 21 -2.20 7.07 19.71
N PHE A 22 -3.19 6.31 19.23
CA PHE A 22 -3.36 6.01 17.81
C PHE A 22 -3.53 7.31 17.01
N LEU A 23 -4.53 8.14 17.36
CA LEU A 23 -4.77 9.42 16.68
C LEU A 23 -3.55 10.34 16.73
N ARG A 24 -2.86 10.42 17.88
CA ARG A 24 -1.64 11.23 18.01
C ARG A 24 -0.53 10.78 17.05
N ARG A 25 -0.40 9.49 16.78
CA ARG A 25 0.58 8.96 15.82
C ARG A 25 0.17 9.26 14.39
N GLU A 26 -1.08 9.00 14.02
CA GLU A 26 -1.58 9.20 12.66
C GLU A 26 -1.67 10.68 12.26
N LEU A 27 -1.90 11.56 13.24
CA LEU A 27 -1.95 13.00 13.04
C LEU A 27 -0.60 13.71 13.26
N ALA A 28 0.47 12.98 13.60
CA ALA A 28 1.79 13.55 13.80
C ALA A 28 2.30 14.30 12.55
N PRO A 29 2.96 15.46 12.72
CA PRO A 29 3.56 16.19 11.62
C PRO A 29 4.73 15.38 11.02
N PHE A 30 4.84 15.40 9.70
CA PHE A 30 6.00 14.90 8.97
C PHE A 30 6.47 15.95 7.93
N PRO A 31 7.74 15.90 7.48
CA PRO A 31 8.27 16.89 6.54
C PRO A 31 7.41 17.02 5.29
N GLY A 32 6.95 18.25 5.03
CA GLY A 32 6.16 18.57 3.85
C GLY A 32 4.65 18.43 3.96
N ARG A 33 4.09 17.85 5.04
CA ARG A 33 2.64 17.76 5.25
C ARG A 33 1.98 19.15 5.32
N ALA A 34 2.60 20.09 6.04
CA ALA A 34 2.09 21.45 6.17
C ALA A 34 2.01 22.18 4.80
N ILE A 35 3.06 22.08 3.97
CA ILE A 35 3.09 22.69 2.64
C ILE A 35 2.02 22.05 1.74
N ALA A 36 1.85 20.76 1.77
CA ALA A 36 0.82 20.07 1.02
C ALA A 36 -0.59 20.49 1.49
N THR A 37 -0.80 20.64 2.81
CA THR A 37 -2.06 21.16 3.35
C THR A 37 -2.35 22.58 2.85
N VAL A 38 -1.36 23.47 2.88
CA VAL A 38 -1.50 24.84 2.37
C VAL A 38 -1.88 24.85 0.88
N ARG A 39 -1.26 24.00 0.05
CA ARG A 39 -1.62 23.86 -1.37
C ARG A 39 -3.10 23.51 -1.56
N VAL A 40 -3.59 22.52 -0.83
CA VAL A 40 -5.00 22.11 -0.90
C VAL A 40 -5.91 23.24 -0.44
N VAL A 41 -5.57 23.92 0.65
CA VAL A 41 -6.35 25.07 1.17
C VAL A 41 -6.43 26.18 0.14
N VAL A 42 -5.29 26.59 -0.43
CA VAL A 42 -5.25 27.67 -1.44
C VAL A 42 -6.09 27.29 -2.67
N ALA A 43 -5.94 26.06 -3.18
CA ALA A 43 -6.73 25.59 -4.32
C ALA A 43 -8.23 25.60 -4.02
N CYS A 44 -8.64 25.11 -2.85
CA CYS A 44 -10.05 25.11 -2.43
C CYS A 44 -10.62 26.52 -2.30
N VAL A 45 -9.86 27.47 -1.72
CA VAL A 45 -10.27 28.88 -1.61
C VAL A 45 -10.39 29.54 -2.97
N VAL A 46 -9.45 29.33 -3.88
CA VAL A 46 -9.51 29.86 -5.26
C VAL A 46 -10.74 29.34 -5.98
N VAL A 47 -11.00 28.04 -5.92
CA VAL A 47 -12.18 27.41 -6.53
C VAL A 47 -13.45 27.97 -5.92
N LEU A 48 -13.52 28.11 -4.60
CA LEU A 48 -14.68 28.70 -3.92
C LEU A 48 -14.97 30.11 -4.41
N VAL A 49 -13.94 30.97 -4.40
CA VAL A 49 -14.09 32.39 -4.85
C VAL A 49 -14.55 32.46 -6.31
N LEU A 50 -13.97 31.62 -7.18
CA LEU A 50 -14.40 31.57 -8.60
C LEU A 50 -15.84 31.08 -8.72
N CYS A 51 -16.24 30.03 -8.02
CA CYS A 51 -17.61 29.51 -8.06
C CYS A 51 -18.62 30.55 -7.56
N MET A 52 -18.32 31.25 -6.46
CA MET A 52 -19.21 32.27 -5.91
C MET A 52 -19.28 33.50 -6.82
N THR A 53 -18.15 33.96 -7.37
CA THR A 53 -18.11 35.14 -8.28
C THR A 53 -18.81 34.89 -9.60
N LEU A 54 -18.58 33.71 -10.20
CA LEU A 54 -19.14 33.34 -11.50
C LEU A 54 -20.52 32.65 -11.37
N ARG A 55 -21.06 32.52 -10.18
CA ARG A 55 -22.31 31.81 -9.88
C ARG A 55 -22.35 30.38 -10.46
N ILE A 56 -21.25 29.65 -10.31
CA ILE A 56 -21.18 28.26 -10.76
C ILE A 56 -21.94 27.36 -9.76
N PRO A 57 -22.93 26.57 -10.21
CA PRO A 57 -23.72 25.72 -9.35
C PRO A 57 -22.85 24.61 -8.74
N GLU A 58 -23.33 23.95 -7.68
CA GLU A 58 -22.66 22.82 -7.02
C GLU A 58 -21.21 23.12 -6.60
N ALA A 59 -20.95 24.36 -6.12
CA ALA A 59 -19.61 24.80 -5.71
C ALA A 59 -18.95 23.83 -4.69
N HIS A 60 -19.73 23.21 -3.83
CA HIS A 60 -19.23 22.22 -2.85
C HIS A 60 -18.57 21.01 -3.52
N LEU A 61 -19.03 20.58 -4.72
CA LEU A 61 -18.41 19.48 -5.47
C LEU A 61 -17.10 19.93 -6.12
N ALA A 62 -17.05 21.16 -6.64
CA ALA A 62 -15.82 21.73 -7.20
C ALA A 62 -14.71 21.83 -6.15
N VAL A 63 -15.03 22.32 -4.95
CA VAL A 63 -14.07 22.40 -3.84
C VAL A 63 -13.69 21.02 -3.32
N TRP A 64 -14.64 20.09 -3.25
CA TRP A 64 -14.37 18.73 -2.77
C TRP A 64 -13.43 17.96 -3.68
N VAL A 65 -13.58 18.03 -5.01
CA VAL A 65 -12.73 17.27 -5.94
C VAL A 65 -11.25 17.68 -5.84
N VAL A 66 -10.96 18.93 -5.43
CA VAL A 66 -9.58 19.37 -5.14
C VAL A 66 -8.93 18.44 -4.13
N THR A 67 -9.64 18.10 -3.04
CA THR A 67 -9.11 17.21 -1.99
C THR A 67 -8.89 15.77 -2.47
N ARG A 68 -9.48 15.38 -3.60
CA ARG A 68 -9.34 14.05 -4.20
C ARG A 68 -8.19 13.97 -5.20
N VAL A 69 -7.90 15.06 -5.90
CA VAL A 69 -6.92 15.12 -6.99
C VAL A 69 -5.56 15.64 -6.50
N ALA A 70 -5.55 16.43 -5.43
CA ALA A 70 -4.30 16.91 -4.84
C ALA A 70 -3.50 15.75 -4.23
N MET A 71 -2.55 15.21 -5.00
CA MET A 71 -1.62 14.15 -4.61
C MET A 71 -0.27 14.71 -4.14
N GLU A 72 0.63 13.83 -3.70
CA GLU A 72 1.96 14.24 -3.22
C GLU A 72 2.81 14.84 -4.34
N ASP A 73 2.74 14.28 -5.55
CA ASP A 73 3.49 14.75 -6.71
C ASP A 73 2.58 15.33 -7.81
N SER A 74 3.19 16.16 -8.66
CA SER A 74 2.47 16.88 -9.70
C SER A 74 2.03 15.97 -10.85
N SER A 75 2.82 14.94 -11.17
CA SER A 75 2.54 14.00 -12.28
C SER A 75 1.39 13.06 -11.93
N GLU A 76 1.36 12.56 -10.68
CA GLU A 76 0.26 11.72 -10.19
C GLU A 76 -1.05 12.51 -10.15
N SER A 77 -1.00 13.79 -9.73
CA SER A 77 -2.16 14.67 -9.73
C SER A 77 -2.71 14.92 -11.12
N LEU A 78 -1.84 15.16 -12.11
CA LEU A 78 -2.24 15.36 -13.50
C LEU A 78 -2.88 14.09 -14.08
N LEU A 79 -2.24 12.94 -13.91
CA LEU A 79 -2.76 11.66 -14.40
C LEU A 79 -4.10 11.31 -13.75
N THR A 80 -4.20 11.47 -12.44
CA THR A 80 -5.44 11.23 -11.68
C THR A 80 -6.55 12.15 -12.14
N GLY A 81 -6.24 13.43 -12.35
CA GLY A 81 -7.20 14.42 -12.87
C GLY A 81 -7.69 14.07 -14.27
N LEU A 82 -6.79 13.67 -15.18
CA LEU A 82 -7.15 13.26 -16.54
C LEU A 82 -8.02 12.00 -16.55
N VAL A 83 -7.65 10.98 -15.80
CA VAL A 83 -8.43 9.74 -15.64
C VAL A 83 -9.83 10.04 -15.09
N PHE A 84 -9.91 10.95 -14.10
CA PHE A 84 -11.20 11.35 -13.54
C PHE A 84 -12.07 12.09 -14.56
N LEU A 85 -11.52 13.02 -15.37
CA LEU A 85 -12.26 13.72 -16.42
C LEU A 85 -12.77 12.79 -17.52
N ILE A 86 -11.96 11.81 -17.94
CA ILE A 86 -12.38 10.77 -18.89
C ILE A 86 -13.53 9.95 -18.30
N ALA A 87 -13.38 9.49 -17.05
CA ALA A 87 -14.41 8.73 -16.36
C ALA A 87 -15.71 9.52 -16.20
N LEU A 88 -15.60 10.80 -15.86
CA LEU A 88 -16.73 11.72 -15.75
C LEU A 88 -17.45 11.89 -17.10
N THR A 89 -16.70 12.12 -18.19
CA THR A 89 -17.26 12.28 -19.52
C THR A 89 -18.08 11.07 -19.95
N VAL A 90 -17.52 9.88 -19.81
CA VAL A 90 -18.21 8.61 -20.12
C VAL A 90 -19.38 8.38 -19.16
N GLY A 91 -19.15 8.61 -17.86
CA GLY A 91 -20.15 8.45 -16.79
C GLY A 91 -21.33 9.42 -16.89
N LEU A 92 -21.18 10.56 -17.56
CA LEU A 92 -22.28 11.49 -17.88
C LEU A 92 -22.96 11.13 -19.22
N ALA A 93 -22.18 10.85 -20.25
CA ALA A 93 -22.71 10.61 -21.60
C ALA A 93 -23.59 9.35 -21.68
N VAL A 94 -23.10 8.24 -21.14
CA VAL A 94 -23.80 6.95 -21.19
C VAL A 94 -25.20 7.03 -20.56
N PRO A 95 -25.37 7.46 -19.29
CA PRO A 95 -26.70 7.51 -18.69
C PRO A 95 -27.61 8.55 -19.34
N LEU A 96 -27.09 9.68 -19.86
CA LEU A 96 -27.91 10.63 -20.58
C LEU A 96 -28.53 10.00 -21.85
N VAL A 97 -27.76 9.24 -22.62
CA VAL A 97 -28.28 8.49 -23.77
C VAL A 97 -29.29 7.44 -23.33
N LEU A 98 -29.02 6.69 -22.25
CA LEU A 98 -29.95 5.69 -21.76
C LEU A 98 -31.25 6.29 -21.23
N LEU A 99 -31.20 7.47 -20.62
CA LEU A 99 -32.38 8.18 -20.13
C LEU A 99 -33.33 8.63 -21.28
N THR A 100 -32.84 8.84 -22.49
CA THR A 100 -33.74 9.16 -23.63
C THR A 100 -34.77 8.06 -23.91
N PHE A 101 -34.44 6.81 -23.54
CA PHE A 101 -35.31 5.65 -23.70
C PHE A 101 -36.06 5.29 -22.42
N ALA A 102 -35.51 5.64 -21.27
CA ALA A 102 -35.97 5.14 -19.98
C ALA A 102 -36.68 6.19 -19.12
N LEU A 103 -36.77 7.46 -19.59
CA LEU A 103 -37.30 8.57 -18.80
C LEU A 103 -38.71 8.29 -18.26
N ASP A 104 -39.60 7.86 -19.16
CA ASP A 104 -41.02 7.61 -18.87
C ASP A 104 -41.31 6.15 -18.44
N GLN A 105 -40.26 5.32 -18.28
CA GLN A 105 -40.38 3.90 -17.97
C GLN A 105 -39.63 3.53 -16.68
N PRO A 106 -40.27 3.65 -15.51
CA PRO A 106 -39.61 3.42 -14.20
C PRO A 106 -38.97 2.03 -14.07
N TRP A 107 -39.64 0.99 -14.61
CA TRP A 107 -39.11 -0.37 -14.58
C TRP A 107 -37.80 -0.51 -15.39
N LEU A 108 -37.71 0.17 -16.53
CA LEU A 108 -36.48 0.16 -17.35
C LEU A 108 -35.36 0.91 -16.63
N ARG A 109 -35.66 2.05 -15.98
CA ARG A 109 -34.67 2.77 -15.15
C ARG A 109 -34.17 1.90 -14.01
N PHE A 110 -35.06 1.13 -13.36
CA PHE A 110 -34.67 0.18 -12.30
C PHE A 110 -33.66 -0.86 -12.83
N CYS A 111 -33.91 -1.47 -13.97
CA CYS A 111 -33.00 -2.44 -14.59
C CYS A 111 -31.68 -1.78 -15.01
N LEU A 112 -31.74 -0.59 -15.59
CA LEU A 112 -30.54 0.15 -16.02
C LEU A 112 -29.69 0.60 -14.82
N LEU A 113 -30.31 1.05 -13.72
CA LEU A 113 -29.63 1.36 -12.48
C LEU A 113 -28.82 0.17 -11.97
N ALA A 114 -29.49 -1.01 -11.90
CA ALA A 114 -28.84 -2.25 -11.46
C ALA A 114 -27.67 -2.62 -12.40
N THR A 115 -27.86 -2.50 -13.70
CA THR A 115 -26.84 -2.82 -14.70
C THR A 115 -25.65 -1.86 -14.60
N MET A 116 -25.87 -0.55 -14.47
CA MET A 116 -24.80 0.45 -14.36
C MET A 116 -24.02 0.30 -13.06
N ALA A 117 -24.72 0.06 -11.95
CA ALA A 117 -24.09 -0.21 -10.67
C ALA A 117 -23.23 -1.50 -10.72
N GLY A 118 -23.80 -2.58 -11.26
CA GLY A 118 -23.10 -3.86 -11.40
C GLY A 118 -21.89 -3.78 -12.32
N LEU A 119 -22.04 -3.14 -13.47
CA LEU A 119 -20.96 -2.94 -14.43
C LEU A 119 -19.83 -2.09 -13.80
N GLY A 120 -20.17 -1.00 -13.11
CA GLY A 120 -19.19 -0.15 -12.44
C GLY A 120 -18.41 -0.89 -11.36
N LEU A 121 -19.08 -1.73 -10.56
CA LEU A 121 -18.44 -2.57 -9.54
C LEU A 121 -17.58 -3.67 -10.19
N PHE A 122 -18.05 -4.30 -11.27
CA PHE A 122 -17.26 -5.27 -12.02
C PHE A 122 -15.99 -4.67 -12.62
N LEU A 123 -16.13 -3.52 -13.30
CA LEU A 123 -14.99 -2.80 -13.88
C LEU A 123 -14.01 -2.30 -12.82
N ARG A 124 -14.48 -1.97 -11.62
CA ARG A 124 -13.62 -1.60 -10.50
C ARG A 124 -12.60 -2.68 -10.14
N GLN A 125 -12.95 -3.96 -10.27
CA GLN A 125 -12.10 -5.10 -9.93
C GLN A 125 -11.30 -5.61 -11.13
N THR A 126 -11.82 -5.46 -12.34
CA THR A 126 -11.28 -6.07 -13.55
C THR A 126 -10.46 -5.14 -14.42
N PHE A 127 -10.65 -3.81 -14.31
CA PHE A 127 -9.80 -2.86 -15.02
C PHE A 127 -8.47 -2.67 -14.30
N VAL A 128 -7.39 -2.56 -15.06
CA VAL A 128 -6.06 -2.18 -14.55
C VAL A 128 -6.14 -0.83 -13.82
N ILE A 129 -6.92 0.14 -14.37
CA ILE A 129 -7.26 1.39 -13.68
C ILE A 129 -8.67 1.24 -13.10
N GLY A 130 -8.84 0.44 -12.04
CA GLY A 130 -10.15 0.15 -11.46
C GLY A 130 -10.94 1.41 -11.01
N ALA A 131 -10.25 2.49 -10.68
CA ALA A 131 -10.87 3.78 -10.35
C ALA A 131 -11.70 4.35 -11.52
N LEU A 132 -11.25 4.16 -12.76
CA LEU A 132 -11.98 4.61 -13.97
C LEU A 132 -13.36 3.95 -14.06
N GLY A 133 -13.39 2.61 -14.01
CA GLY A 133 -14.64 1.85 -14.07
C GLY A 133 -15.59 2.17 -12.92
N PHE A 134 -15.03 2.34 -11.71
CA PHE A 134 -15.80 2.72 -10.54
C PHE A 134 -16.47 4.09 -10.69
N VAL A 135 -15.76 5.13 -11.13
CA VAL A 135 -16.31 6.48 -11.28
C VAL A 135 -17.40 6.50 -12.36
N ILE A 136 -17.18 5.81 -13.50
CA ILE A 136 -18.19 5.68 -14.55
C ILE A 136 -19.47 5.05 -13.97
N GLY A 137 -19.37 3.91 -13.29
CA GLY A 137 -20.53 3.23 -12.72
C GLY A 137 -21.23 4.04 -11.64
N LEU A 138 -20.47 4.69 -10.74
CA LEU A 138 -21.03 5.55 -9.70
C LEU A 138 -21.84 6.70 -10.27
N ILE A 139 -21.27 7.46 -11.20
CA ILE A 139 -21.94 8.63 -11.81
C ILE A 139 -23.15 8.17 -12.59
N SER A 140 -23.01 7.11 -13.41
CA SER A 140 -24.12 6.58 -14.18
C SER A 140 -25.28 6.11 -13.30
N ALA A 141 -24.99 5.40 -12.21
CA ALA A 141 -26.01 4.96 -11.27
C ALA A 141 -26.73 6.15 -10.60
N VAL A 142 -25.98 7.16 -10.19
CA VAL A 142 -26.58 8.36 -9.57
C VAL A 142 -27.48 9.10 -10.54
N ILE A 143 -27.08 9.25 -11.80
CA ILE A 143 -27.90 9.94 -12.82
C ILE A 143 -29.17 9.17 -13.14
N MET A 144 -29.15 7.83 -13.14
CA MET A 144 -30.36 7.02 -13.33
C MET A 144 -31.44 7.26 -12.27
N THR A 145 -31.09 7.76 -11.08
CA THR A 145 -32.06 8.13 -10.04
C THR A 145 -32.56 9.58 -10.15
N ALA A 146 -31.96 10.40 -11.01
CA ALA A 146 -32.30 11.83 -11.10
C ALA A 146 -33.78 12.10 -11.46
N PRO A 147 -34.44 11.35 -12.36
CA PRO A 147 -35.85 11.56 -12.68
C PRO A 147 -36.82 11.35 -11.51
N ASP A 148 -36.41 10.68 -10.44
CA ASP A 148 -37.28 10.43 -9.29
C ASP A 148 -37.50 11.70 -8.42
N PHE A 149 -36.65 12.73 -8.56
CA PHE A 149 -36.72 13.95 -7.77
C PHE A 149 -36.56 15.24 -8.59
N ILE A 150 -36.18 15.13 -9.87
CA ILE A 150 -36.10 16.26 -10.81
C ILE A 150 -37.21 16.07 -11.88
N PRO A 151 -38.31 16.81 -11.83
CA PRO A 151 -39.46 16.57 -12.70
C PRO A 151 -39.23 16.98 -14.15
N SER A 152 -38.25 17.85 -14.43
CA SER A 152 -37.95 18.34 -15.76
C SER A 152 -36.75 17.64 -16.38
N PRO A 153 -36.91 16.99 -17.55
CA PRO A 153 -35.79 16.39 -18.31
C PRO A 153 -34.70 17.41 -18.65
N GLU A 154 -35.11 18.65 -18.96
CA GLU A 154 -34.18 19.73 -19.28
C GLU A 154 -33.27 20.07 -18.10
N LEU A 155 -33.82 20.12 -16.88
CA LEU A 155 -33.02 20.36 -15.66
C LEU A 155 -32.04 19.22 -15.39
N ILE A 156 -32.41 17.97 -15.67
CA ILE A 156 -31.50 16.84 -15.57
C ILE A 156 -30.33 16.97 -16.52
N VAL A 157 -30.61 17.27 -17.81
CA VAL A 157 -29.57 17.47 -18.83
C VAL A 157 -28.66 18.64 -18.48
N ARG A 158 -29.24 19.78 -18.11
CA ARG A 158 -28.47 20.97 -17.70
C ARG A 158 -27.62 20.69 -16.47
N GLY A 159 -28.18 20.03 -15.46
CA GLY A 159 -27.45 19.66 -14.26
C GLY A 159 -26.26 18.72 -14.56
N CYS A 160 -26.47 17.70 -15.39
CA CYS A 160 -25.41 16.80 -15.84
C CYS A 160 -24.31 17.53 -16.62
N LEU A 161 -24.70 18.42 -17.54
CA LEU A 161 -23.73 19.22 -18.30
C LEU A 161 -22.94 20.18 -17.41
N TRP A 162 -23.55 20.75 -16.37
CA TRP A 162 -22.84 21.60 -15.40
C TRP A 162 -21.86 20.83 -14.52
N LEU A 163 -22.10 19.55 -14.24
CA LEU A 163 -21.16 18.75 -13.45
C LEU A 163 -19.77 18.68 -14.11
N TRP A 164 -19.71 18.64 -15.43
CA TRP A 164 -18.43 18.55 -16.14
C TRP A 164 -17.52 19.77 -15.87
N PRO A 165 -17.93 21.04 -16.15
CA PRO A 165 -17.10 22.20 -15.85
C PRO A 165 -16.84 22.39 -14.35
N VAL A 166 -17.78 22.03 -13.48
CA VAL A 166 -17.60 22.05 -12.01
C VAL A 166 -16.42 21.18 -11.57
N PHE A 167 -16.39 19.93 -12.03
CA PHE A 167 -15.28 19.04 -11.70
C PHE A 167 -13.99 19.44 -12.43
N ALA A 168 -14.08 19.87 -13.70
CA ALA A 168 -12.93 20.34 -14.46
C ALA A 168 -12.25 21.54 -13.79
N LEU A 169 -13.03 22.50 -13.25
CA LEU A 169 -12.51 23.64 -12.51
C LEU A 169 -11.73 23.19 -11.25
N GLY A 170 -12.31 22.30 -10.44
CA GLY A 170 -11.66 21.81 -9.24
C GLY A 170 -10.38 21.03 -9.55
N ILE A 171 -10.42 20.16 -10.58
CA ILE A 171 -9.25 19.38 -11.02
C ILE A 171 -8.15 20.31 -11.54
N SER A 172 -8.49 21.27 -12.39
CA SER A 172 -7.52 22.22 -12.93
C SER A 172 -6.87 23.07 -11.84
N ALA A 173 -7.64 23.50 -10.84
CA ALA A 173 -7.11 24.25 -9.70
C ALA A 173 -6.19 23.37 -8.81
N ALA A 174 -6.53 22.10 -8.58
CA ALA A 174 -5.67 21.17 -7.85
C ALA A 174 -4.33 20.95 -8.56
N VAL A 175 -4.37 20.71 -9.88
CA VAL A 175 -3.17 20.53 -10.70
C VAL A 175 -2.35 21.82 -10.72
N ALA A 176 -2.99 22.98 -10.95
CA ALA A 176 -2.31 24.28 -10.95
C ALA A 176 -1.64 24.57 -9.60
N ALA A 177 -2.31 24.31 -8.47
CA ALA A 177 -1.72 24.49 -7.16
C ALA A 177 -0.51 23.57 -6.93
N ASN A 178 -0.56 22.31 -7.40
CA ASN A 178 0.56 21.40 -7.32
C ASN A 178 1.75 21.81 -8.22
N LEU A 179 1.49 22.47 -9.34
CA LEU A 179 2.55 22.94 -10.24
C LEU A 179 3.15 24.28 -9.78
N LEU A 180 2.33 25.18 -9.19
CA LEU A 180 2.72 26.56 -8.89
C LEU A 180 3.21 26.73 -7.44
N ILE A 181 2.63 25.98 -6.48
CA ILE A 181 2.96 26.13 -5.06
C ILE A 181 3.92 25.01 -4.62
N ALA A 182 5.20 25.31 -4.59
CA ALA A 182 6.28 24.38 -4.19
C ALA A 182 6.15 23.02 -4.93
N PRO A 183 6.34 23.00 -6.26
CA PRO A 183 6.22 21.78 -7.05
C PRO A 183 7.16 20.71 -6.49
N ARG A 184 6.65 19.50 -6.33
CA ARG A 184 7.43 18.34 -5.92
C ARG A 184 7.76 17.51 -7.14
N ASP A 185 9.03 17.50 -7.49
CA ASP A 185 9.55 16.63 -8.52
C ASP A 185 9.53 15.17 -8.01
N PRO A 186 8.79 14.26 -8.68
CA PRO A 186 8.76 12.85 -8.29
C PRO A 186 10.13 12.19 -8.33
N ALA A 187 11.04 12.64 -9.20
CA ALA A 187 12.41 12.15 -9.21
C ALA A 187 13.19 12.57 -7.95
N LYS A 188 12.92 13.77 -7.43
CA LYS A 188 13.48 14.21 -6.15
C LYS A 188 12.88 13.43 -4.98
N LEU A 189 11.56 13.23 -4.96
CA LEU A 189 10.89 12.42 -3.94
C LEU A 189 11.43 10.97 -3.92
N LEU A 190 11.63 10.37 -5.08
CA LEU A 190 12.24 9.05 -5.19
C LEU A 190 13.64 9.03 -4.59
N ARG A 191 14.48 10.01 -4.95
CA ARG A 191 15.85 10.13 -4.39
C ARG A 191 15.85 10.32 -2.88
N ASP A 192 14.97 11.17 -2.36
CA ASP A 192 14.84 11.43 -0.92
C ASP A 192 14.43 10.16 -0.14
N GLU A 193 13.53 9.35 -0.71
CA GLU A 193 13.10 8.05 -0.14
C GLU A 193 14.21 6.99 -0.22
N LEU A 194 14.98 6.96 -1.30
CA LEU A 194 16.14 6.07 -1.42
C LEU A 194 17.25 6.48 -0.42
N ALA A 195 17.51 7.78 -0.30
CA ALA A 195 18.46 8.31 0.68
C ALA A 195 18.02 8.09 2.13
N ALA A 196 16.70 8.06 2.40
CA ALA A 196 16.17 7.74 3.72
C ALA A 196 16.47 6.29 4.12
N ARG A 197 16.44 5.33 3.18
CA ARG A 197 16.81 3.94 3.44
C ARG A 197 18.29 3.78 3.79
N LEU A 198 19.17 4.51 3.08
CA LEU A 198 20.59 4.53 3.41
C LEU A 198 20.85 5.14 4.80
N ARG A 199 20.18 6.24 5.13
CA ARG A 199 20.28 6.82 6.49
C ARG A 199 19.78 5.88 7.56
N ALA A 200 18.67 5.21 7.34
CA ALA A 200 18.13 4.25 8.29
C ALA A 200 19.09 3.07 8.52
N ALA A 201 19.83 2.63 7.49
CA ALA A 201 20.87 1.63 7.64
C ALA A 201 22.08 2.18 8.43
N GLU A 202 22.53 3.43 8.15
CA GLU A 202 23.58 4.11 8.93
C GLU A 202 23.19 4.20 10.41
N ASP A 203 21.96 4.63 10.72
CA ASP A 203 21.44 4.77 12.07
C ASP A 203 21.35 3.42 12.80
N ALA A 204 20.87 2.38 12.15
CA ALA A 204 20.80 1.02 12.71
C ALA A 204 22.18 0.47 13.06
N ILE A 205 23.17 0.69 12.17
CA ILE A 205 24.56 0.32 12.42
C ILE A 205 25.14 1.13 13.60
N ALA A 206 24.89 2.42 13.65
CA ALA A 206 25.36 3.27 14.75
C ALA A 206 24.77 2.85 16.11
N GLU A 207 23.48 2.51 16.16
CA GLU A 207 22.84 1.98 17.37
C GLU A 207 23.46 0.65 17.81
N ARG A 208 23.74 -0.25 16.84
CA ARG A 208 24.43 -1.53 17.09
C ARG A 208 25.82 -1.31 17.67
N LEU A 209 26.59 -0.37 17.11
CA LEU A 209 27.93 -0.02 17.60
C LEU A 209 27.92 0.54 19.03
N LEU A 210 26.82 1.16 19.44
CA LEU A 210 26.60 1.68 20.80
C LEU A 210 26.01 0.63 21.76
N GLY A 211 25.79 -0.61 21.31
CA GLY A 211 25.17 -1.67 22.13
C GLY A 211 23.70 -1.38 22.47
N ARG A 212 23.03 -0.53 21.71
CA ARG A 212 21.61 -0.16 21.93
C ARG A 212 20.72 -0.96 20.98
N SER A 213 19.59 -1.44 21.50
CA SER A 213 18.52 -2.02 20.70
C SER A 213 17.34 -1.04 20.70
N GLY A 214 17.07 -0.39 19.58
CA GLY A 214 15.97 0.56 19.43
C GLY A 214 15.06 0.14 18.26
N GLY A 215 13.76 0.37 18.39
CA GLY A 215 12.81 0.22 17.27
C GLY A 215 12.96 1.38 16.32
N SER A 216 13.61 1.13 15.20
CA SER A 216 14.13 2.20 14.37
C SER A 216 13.33 2.46 13.10
N GLU A 217 13.78 3.48 12.41
CA GLU A 217 13.37 3.91 11.09
C GLU A 217 13.57 2.80 10.05
N ALA A 218 14.62 1.96 10.17
CA ALA A 218 14.89 0.84 9.27
C ALA A 218 13.74 -0.18 9.27
N THR A 219 13.26 -0.57 10.45
CA THR A 219 12.09 -1.46 10.58
C THR A 219 10.84 -0.86 9.94
N ARG A 220 10.59 0.45 10.11
CA ARG A 220 9.45 1.13 9.50
C ARG A 220 9.52 1.16 7.98
N LEU A 221 10.70 1.45 7.42
CA LEU A 221 10.92 1.51 5.97
C LEU A 221 10.84 0.13 5.33
N ALA A 222 11.41 -0.90 5.97
CA ALA A 222 11.31 -2.29 5.52
C ALA A 222 9.84 -2.78 5.48
N GLN A 223 9.03 -2.41 6.49
CA GLN A 223 7.59 -2.73 6.50
C GLN A 223 6.80 -1.99 5.42
N GLY A 224 7.23 -0.78 5.04
CA GLY A 224 6.60 0.00 3.96
C GLY A 224 6.75 -0.61 2.57
N GLY A 225 7.73 -1.48 2.36
CA GLY A 225 8.03 -2.18 1.12
C GLY A 225 8.34 -1.27 -0.07
N ILE A 226 8.43 -1.86 -1.25
CA ILE A 226 8.84 -1.17 -2.48
C ILE A 226 7.70 -0.52 -3.26
N ALA A 227 6.43 -0.79 -2.90
CA ALA A 227 5.28 -0.35 -3.69
C ALA A 227 5.20 1.17 -3.88
N ARG A 228 5.57 1.95 -2.85
CA ARG A 228 5.64 3.41 -2.94
C ARG A 228 6.77 3.86 -3.87
N LEU A 229 7.96 3.23 -3.77
CA LEU A 229 9.10 3.56 -4.61
C LEU A 229 8.83 3.29 -6.09
N LEU A 230 8.19 2.16 -6.42
CA LEU A 230 7.81 1.83 -7.78
C LEU A 230 6.77 2.81 -8.35
N ARG A 231 5.83 3.27 -7.53
CA ARG A 231 4.90 4.35 -7.96
C ARG A 231 5.64 5.64 -8.23
N LEU A 232 6.55 6.06 -7.33
CA LEU A 232 7.37 7.26 -7.53
C LEU A 232 8.26 7.15 -8.77
N LEU A 233 8.84 5.97 -9.04
CA LEU A 233 9.61 5.72 -10.26
C LEU A 233 8.74 5.92 -11.50
N LYS A 234 7.55 5.32 -11.53
CA LYS A 234 6.61 5.49 -12.65
C LYS A 234 6.23 6.96 -12.86
N SER A 235 5.95 7.69 -11.78
CA SER A 235 5.66 9.13 -11.85
C SER A 235 6.89 9.93 -12.32
N ALA A 236 8.08 9.57 -11.87
CA ALA A 236 9.33 10.20 -12.29
C ALA A 236 9.65 9.97 -13.78
N GLU A 237 9.38 8.79 -14.30
CA GLU A 237 9.53 8.45 -15.72
C GLU A 237 8.57 9.23 -16.63
N VAL A 238 7.35 9.50 -16.14
CA VAL A 238 6.38 10.37 -16.85
C VAL A 238 6.87 11.81 -16.88
N ALA A 239 7.42 12.31 -15.75
CA ALA A 239 7.94 13.67 -15.66
C ALA A 239 9.27 13.85 -16.42
N HIS A 240 10.12 12.86 -16.41
CA HIS A 240 11.48 12.86 -16.97
C HIS A 240 11.70 11.66 -17.89
N PRO A 241 11.45 11.77 -19.19
CA PRO A 241 11.60 10.65 -20.14
C PRO A 241 12.99 10.03 -20.18
N SER A 242 14.04 10.77 -19.81
CA SER A 242 15.40 10.25 -19.68
C SER A 242 15.56 9.14 -18.61
N LEU A 243 14.70 9.14 -17.59
CA LEU A 243 14.69 8.08 -16.58
C LEU A 243 14.10 6.78 -17.12
N LYS A 244 13.20 6.85 -18.10
CA LYS A 244 12.61 5.67 -18.73
C LYS A 244 13.66 4.79 -19.42
N ALA A 245 14.67 5.39 -20.04
CA ALA A 245 15.80 4.67 -20.64
C ALA A 245 16.62 3.88 -19.60
N ARG A 246 16.54 4.27 -18.33
CA ARG A 246 17.24 3.66 -17.18
C ARG A 246 16.30 2.89 -16.24
N HIS A 247 15.14 2.50 -16.69
CA HIS A 247 14.11 1.82 -15.87
C HIS A 247 14.67 0.59 -15.13
N ALA A 248 15.40 -0.28 -15.83
CA ALA A 248 15.98 -1.48 -15.25
C ALA A 248 16.98 -1.16 -14.13
N GLN A 249 17.86 -0.19 -14.34
CA GLN A 249 18.84 0.26 -13.35
C GLN A 249 18.15 0.87 -12.11
N GLN A 250 17.14 1.72 -12.31
CA GLN A 250 16.39 2.34 -11.21
C GLN A 250 15.59 1.30 -10.42
N SER A 251 14.98 0.35 -11.11
CA SER A 251 14.24 -0.76 -10.46
C SER A 251 15.18 -1.65 -9.64
N ALA A 252 16.37 -1.96 -10.16
CA ALA A 252 17.38 -2.71 -9.43
C ALA A 252 17.84 -1.94 -8.18
N LEU A 253 18.11 -0.64 -8.29
CA LEU A 253 18.50 0.20 -7.15
C LEU A 253 17.41 0.26 -6.07
N ILE A 254 16.14 0.38 -6.47
CA ILE A 254 15.01 0.34 -5.56
C ILE A 254 14.98 -0.99 -4.77
N THR A 255 15.15 -2.11 -5.47
CA THR A 255 15.15 -3.44 -4.87
C THR A 255 16.31 -3.61 -3.90
N LEU A 256 17.51 -3.16 -4.28
CA LEU A 256 18.70 -3.24 -3.44
C LEU A 256 18.58 -2.38 -2.18
N LEU A 257 18.06 -1.16 -2.27
CA LEU A 257 17.90 -0.28 -1.12
C LEU A 257 16.75 -0.72 -0.19
N ASP A 258 15.73 -1.36 -0.71
CA ASP A 258 14.70 -1.99 0.12
C ASP A 258 15.28 -3.20 0.88
N ARG A 259 16.10 -4.01 0.21
CA ARG A 259 16.84 -5.12 0.80
C ARG A 259 17.82 -4.65 1.88
N LEU A 260 18.52 -3.53 1.64
CA LEU A 260 19.40 -2.90 2.64
C LEU A 260 18.64 -2.49 3.90
N ALA A 261 17.49 -1.83 3.74
CA ALA A 261 16.65 -1.43 4.88
C ALA A 261 16.11 -2.66 5.65
N ALA A 262 15.76 -3.75 4.95
CA ALA A 262 15.31 -4.99 5.57
C ALA A 262 16.45 -5.67 6.35
N SER A 263 17.66 -5.71 5.80
CA SER A 263 18.84 -6.28 6.48
C SER A 263 19.26 -5.44 7.68
N ALA A 264 19.17 -4.10 7.59
CA ALA A 264 19.40 -3.21 8.72
C ALA A 264 18.38 -3.41 9.85
N ALA A 265 17.10 -3.59 9.50
CA ALA A 265 16.06 -3.93 10.48
C ALA A 265 16.32 -5.29 11.17
N LEU A 266 16.87 -6.25 10.45
CA LEU A 266 17.27 -7.55 10.98
C LEU A 266 18.48 -7.43 11.91
N LEU A 267 19.45 -6.59 11.59
CA LEU A 267 20.59 -6.33 12.46
C LEU A 267 20.14 -5.86 13.85
N GLU A 268 19.17 -4.95 13.91
CA GLU A 268 18.57 -4.47 15.16
C GLU A 268 17.86 -5.59 15.95
N LEU A 269 17.21 -6.50 15.24
CA LEU A 269 16.41 -7.58 15.84
C LEU A 269 17.26 -8.72 16.39
N LEU A 270 18.35 -9.06 15.71
CA LEU A 270 19.16 -10.27 15.98
C LEU A 270 20.39 -10.00 16.82
N ALA A 271 20.87 -8.77 16.84
CA ALA A 271 22.09 -8.41 17.53
C ALA A 271 21.90 -8.42 19.06
N ALA A 272 22.47 -9.40 19.71
CA ALA A 272 22.56 -9.48 21.19
C ALA A 272 24.00 -9.27 21.65
N GLY A 273 24.19 -8.42 22.66
CA GLY A 273 25.52 -8.16 23.24
C GLY A 273 26.33 -7.05 22.55
N GLU A 274 27.53 -6.78 23.00
CA GLU A 274 28.44 -5.83 22.37
C GLU A 274 29.15 -6.45 21.16
N PRO A 275 29.34 -5.69 20.04
CA PRO A 275 30.05 -6.18 18.88
C PRO A 275 31.54 -6.42 19.19
N ASP A 276 32.10 -7.49 18.67
CA ASP A 276 33.53 -7.74 18.75
C ASP A 276 34.34 -6.77 17.88
N ALA A 277 35.68 -6.84 17.94
CA ALA A 277 36.54 -5.88 17.23
C ALA A 277 36.44 -6.03 15.71
N ASP A 278 36.26 -7.24 15.18
CA ASP A 278 36.11 -7.49 13.73
C ASP A 278 34.73 -7.06 13.24
N GLU A 279 33.68 -7.42 13.98
CA GLU A 279 32.31 -6.97 13.72
C GLU A 279 32.21 -5.44 13.71
N ARG A 280 32.84 -4.77 14.67
CA ARG A 280 32.91 -3.31 14.75
C ARG A 280 33.55 -2.71 13.51
N ALA A 281 34.72 -3.21 13.10
CA ALA A 281 35.44 -2.72 11.94
C ALA A 281 34.66 -2.93 10.62
N ARG A 282 33.90 -4.02 10.52
CA ARG A 282 33.01 -4.29 9.36
C ARG A 282 31.84 -3.34 9.32
N LEU A 283 31.15 -3.16 10.44
CA LEU A 283 29.99 -2.25 10.57
C LEU A 283 30.38 -0.79 10.27
N GLU A 284 31.55 -0.32 10.72
CA GLU A 284 32.05 1.02 10.43
C GLU A 284 32.28 1.19 8.91
N ARG A 285 32.86 0.19 8.22
CA ARG A 285 33.03 0.23 6.75
C ARG A 285 31.69 0.27 6.02
N ILE A 286 30.70 -0.52 6.44
CA ILE A 286 29.36 -0.52 5.86
C ILE A 286 28.71 0.87 6.00
N ALA A 287 28.80 1.47 7.21
CA ALA A 287 28.26 2.80 7.48
C ALA A 287 28.91 3.87 6.57
N ASP A 288 30.25 3.83 6.43
CA ASP A 288 30.98 4.75 5.53
C ASP A 288 30.54 4.57 4.07
N SER A 289 30.35 3.33 3.63
CA SER A 289 29.90 3.02 2.27
C SER A 289 28.45 3.48 2.02
N CYS A 290 27.56 3.33 3.00
CA CYS A 290 26.19 3.89 2.97
C CYS A 290 26.22 5.42 2.86
N ALA A 291 27.07 6.08 3.67
CA ALA A 291 27.22 7.53 3.64
C ALA A 291 27.75 8.03 2.27
N GLN A 292 28.69 7.30 1.64
CA GLN A 292 29.17 7.61 0.30
C GLN A 292 28.06 7.45 -0.74
N ALA A 293 27.31 6.33 -0.74
CA ALA A 293 26.20 6.09 -1.64
C ALA A 293 25.11 7.18 -1.48
N ARG A 294 24.81 7.59 -0.27
CA ARG A 294 23.85 8.66 0.02
C ARG A 294 24.30 10.02 -0.51
N ARG A 295 25.59 10.36 -0.39
CA ARG A 295 26.14 11.59 -0.99
C ARG A 295 26.04 11.54 -2.50
N ALA A 296 26.39 10.41 -3.11
CA ALA A 296 26.28 10.21 -4.56
C ALA A 296 24.85 10.38 -5.08
N LEU A 297 23.83 9.94 -4.31
CA LEU A 297 22.43 10.18 -4.63
C LEU A 297 22.02 11.66 -4.48
N SER A 298 22.63 12.40 -3.54
CA SER A 298 22.29 13.80 -3.24
C SER A 298 22.94 14.80 -4.21
N ASP A 299 24.21 14.58 -4.58
CA ASP A 299 25.03 15.57 -5.29
C ASP A 299 24.82 15.59 -6.80
N SER A 300 24.09 14.64 -7.36
CA SER A 300 24.02 14.55 -8.80
C SER A 300 22.62 14.57 -9.36
N GLY A 301 22.35 15.57 -10.14
CA GLY A 301 21.48 15.44 -11.30
C GLY A 301 22.05 14.41 -12.30
N MET A 302 23.24 13.90 -12.08
CA MET A 302 23.94 12.88 -12.84
C MET A 302 24.82 12.07 -11.87
N ILE A 303 24.70 10.77 -11.93
CA ILE A 303 25.38 9.77 -11.13
C ILE A 303 26.90 10.05 -11.10
N ALA A 304 27.40 10.53 -9.96
CA ALA A 304 28.85 10.65 -9.76
C ALA A 304 29.44 9.23 -9.67
N ARG A 305 30.52 8.99 -10.41
CA ARG A 305 31.26 7.73 -10.32
C ARG A 305 31.75 7.52 -8.88
N VAL A 306 31.07 6.62 -8.16
CA VAL A 306 31.61 6.11 -6.91
C VAL A 306 32.66 5.07 -7.31
N ARG A 307 33.94 5.38 -7.09
CA ARG A 307 34.97 4.36 -7.20
C ARG A 307 34.74 3.33 -6.11
N PRO A 308 34.69 2.02 -6.44
CA PRO A 308 34.75 0.99 -5.40
C PRO A 308 35.99 1.27 -4.53
N ALA A 309 35.77 1.33 -3.22
CA ALA A 309 36.93 1.43 -2.34
C ALA A 309 37.69 0.10 -2.40
N ASP A 310 38.96 0.16 -2.83
CA ASP A 310 39.86 -0.97 -2.75
C ASP A 310 40.06 -1.38 -1.28
N HIS A 311 39.20 -2.27 -0.80
CA HIS A 311 39.33 -2.84 0.54
C HIS A 311 39.79 -4.30 0.43
N PRO A 312 40.83 -4.68 1.16
CA PRO A 312 41.24 -6.07 1.21
C PRO A 312 40.12 -6.94 1.83
N PRO A 313 39.92 -8.17 1.32
CA PRO A 313 38.90 -9.09 1.88
C PRO A 313 39.19 -9.33 3.35
N PRO A 314 38.14 -9.45 4.18
CA PRO A 314 38.29 -9.67 5.62
C PRO A 314 38.99 -10.98 5.91
N ARG A 315 39.98 -10.97 6.77
CA ARG A 315 40.65 -12.17 7.29
C ARG A 315 39.77 -12.78 8.39
N GLY A 316 39.44 -14.05 8.24
CA GLY A 316 38.50 -14.81 9.06
C GLY A 316 38.62 -14.58 10.56
N GLY A 317 37.50 -14.17 11.16
CA GLY A 317 37.24 -14.15 12.57
C GLY A 317 35.97 -14.98 12.86
N ARG A 318 35.96 -15.79 13.92
CA ARG A 318 34.84 -16.59 14.32
C ARG A 318 33.63 -15.72 14.67
N SER A 319 32.47 -16.07 14.16
CA SER A 319 31.16 -15.48 14.51
C SER A 319 30.84 -14.14 13.87
N VAL A 320 30.75 -14.11 12.57
CA VAL A 320 30.12 -12.98 11.86
C VAL A 320 28.64 -13.25 11.72
N LEU A 321 27.82 -12.32 12.25
CA LEU A 321 26.37 -12.42 12.05
C LEU A 321 26.06 -12.43 10.55
N PRO A 322 25.29 -13.39 10.04
CA PRO A 322 24.98 -13.50 8.61
C PRO A 322 24.42 -12.21 7.99
N VAL A 323 23.78 -11.38 8.81
CA VAL A 323 23.22 -10.08 8.42
C VAL A 323 24.31 -9.07 8.05
N ILE A 324 25.48 -9.11 8.68
CA ILE A 324 26.59 -8.19 8.38
C ILE A 324 27.15 -8.46 6.99
N VAL A 325 27.30 -9.73 6.64
CA VAL A 325 27.75 -10.14 5.30
C VAL A 325 26.73 -9.71 4.23
N GLU A 326 25.46 -9.89 4.51
CA GLU A 326 24.39 -9.42 3.64
C GLU A 326 24.43 -7.91 3.46
N LEU A 327 24.63 -7.15 4.54
CA LEU A 327 24.74 -5.69 4.47
C LEU A 327 25.96 -5.25 3.64
N GLU A 328 27.14 -5.87 3.83
CA GLU A 328 28.34 -5.58 3.03
C GLU A 328 28.07 -5.77 1.54
N HIS A 329 27.48 -6.91 1.18
CA HIS A 329 27.23 -7.20 -0.21
C HIS A 329 26.16 -6.28 -0.84
N VAL A 330 25.04 -6.07 -0.16
CA VAL A 330 23.99 -5.18 -0.68
C VAL A 330 24.54 -3.77 -0.91
N VAL A 331 25.39 -3.26 -0.02
CA VAL A 331 26.01 -1.95 -0.16
C VAL A 331 26.98 -1.94 -1.36
N GLU A 332 27.74 -3.00 -1.57
CA GLU A 332 28.60 -3.14 -2.74
C GLU A 332 27.80 -3.13 -4.05
N LEU A 333 26.70 -3.91 -4.11
CA LEU A 333 25.79 -3.90 -5.27
C LEU A 333 25.15 -2.51 -5.49
N VAL A 334 24.79 -1.80 -4.43
CA VAL A 334 24.28 -0.42 -4.53
C VAL A 334 25.33 0.50 -5.14
N GLN A 335 26.60 0.40 -4.72
CA GLN A 335 27.69 1.18 -5.28
C GLN A 335 27.95 0.83 -6.76
N GLN A 336 27.92 -0.45 -7.11
CA GLN A 336 28.01 -0.91 -8.51
C GLN A 336 26.84 -0.38 -9.35
N ALA A 337 25.60 -0.46 -8.84
CA ALA A 337 24.42 0.04 -9.55
C ALA A 337 24.46 1.58 -9.74
N LEU A 338 25.03 2.31 -8.78
CA LEU A 338 25.23 3.76 -8.88
C LEU A 338 26.37 4.11 -9.85
N GLY A 339 27.40 3.27 -9.97
CA GLY A 339 28.56 3.49 -10.84
C GLY A 339 28.41 2.98 -12.28
N ALA A 340 27.41 2.14 -12.55
CA ALA A 340 27.18 1.60 -13.88
C ALA A 340 26.80 2.72 -14.86
N GLU A 341 27.56 2.90 -15.93
CA GLU A 341 27.14 3.70 -17.08
C GLU A 341 25.87 3.02 -17.63
N GLY A 342 24.77 3.79 -17.72
CA GLY A 342 23.51 3.23 -18.14
C GLY A 342 23.65 2.45 -19.44
N VAL A 343 23.61 1.13 -19.34
CA VAL A 343 23.37 0.30 -20.50
C VAL A 343 21.97 0.71 -20.95
N GLU A 344 21.89 1.35 -22.12
CA GLU A 344 20.62 1.52 -22.83
C GLU A 344 20.10 0.11 -23.13
N GLY A 345 19.45 -0.48 -22.14
CA GLY A 345 18.70 -1.71 -22.33
C GLY A 345 17.63 -1.37 -23.34
N GLU A 346 17.54 -2.13 -24.41
CA GLU A 346 16.41 -2.15 -25.33
C GLU A 346 15.15 -2.08 -24.49
N GLY A 347 14.40 -1.00 -24.66
CA GLY A 347 13.30 -0.58 -23.81
C GLY A 347 12.43 -1.78 -23.48
N ALA A 348 12.08 -1.90 -22.21
CA ALA A 348 11.17 -2.91 -21.73
C ALA A 348 10.14 -3.15 -22.82
N SER A 349 10.11 -4.36 -23.34
CA SER A 349 9.18 -4.79 -24.41
C SER A 349 7.85 -4.17 -24.07
N SER A 350 7.27 -3.39 -24.99
CA SER A 350 5.99 -2.74 -24.80
C SER A 350 4.99 -3.85 -24.47
N GLU A 351 4.87 -4.15 -23.19
CA GLU A 351 3.73 -4.93 -22.73
C GLU A 351 2.53 -4.17 -23.24
N HIS A 352 1.84 -4.74 -24.21
CA HIS A 352 0.62 -4.18 -24.75
C HIS A 352 -0.23 -3.82 -23.56
N ALA A 353 -0.54 -2.54 -23.39
CA ALA A 353 -1.28 -2.02 -22.24
C ALA A 353 -2.61 -2.81 -22.14
N ARG A 354 -2.62 -3.85 -21.35
CA ARG A 354 -3.83 -4.64 -21.11
C ARG A 354 -4.79 -3.76 -20.34
N LEU A 355 -6.00 -3.61 -20.86
CA LEU A 355 -7.06 -2.84 -20.18
C LEU A 355 -7.62 -3.61 -18.98
N PHE A 356 -7.65 -4.95 -19.08
CA PHE A 356 -8.19 -5.85 -18.07
C PHE A 356 -7.09 -6.67 -17.41
N VAL A 357 -7.30 -7.03 -16.15
CA VAL A 357 -6.48 -8.02 -15.46
C VAL A 357 -6.58 -9.39 -16.17
N PRO A 358 -5.54 -10.23 -16.13
CA PRO A 358 -5.49 -11.45 -16.94
C PRO A 358 -6.65 -12.43 -16.70
N ASP A 359 -7.18 -12.46 -15.47
CA ASP A 359 -8.27 -13.37 -15.02
C ASP A 359 -9.65 -12.69 -14.97
N ALA A 360 -9.80 -11.50 -15.57
CA ALA A 360 -11.02 -10.67 -15.50
C ALA A 360 -12.31 -11.42 -15.83
N PHE A 361 -12.28 -12.34 -16.79
CA PHE A 361 -13.45 -13.05 -17.29
C PHE A 361 -13.48 -14.55 -16.88
N THR A 362 -12.46 -15.03 -16.19
CA THR A 362 -12.36 -16.42 -15.73
C THR A 362 -12.61 -16.58 -14.23
N ASN A 363 -12.37 -15.53 -13.46
CA ASN A 363 -12.55 -15.55 -12.00
C ASN A 363 -14.00 -15.17 -11.63
N PRO A 364 -14.80 -16.10 -11.08
CA PRO A 364 -16.19 -15.84 -10.71
C PRO A 364 -16.35 -14.86 -9.54
N ASP A 365 -15.30 -14.61 -8.77
CA ASP A 365 -15.38 -13.75 -7.59
C ASP A 365 -15.61 -12.28 -7.94
N TYR A 366 -15.15 -11.83 -9.12
CA TYR A 366 -15.45 -10.49 -9.61
C TYR A 366 -16.94 -10.30 -9.91
N VAL A 367 -17.58 -11.33 -10.46
CA VAL A 367 -19.04 -11.32 -10.72
C VAL A 367 -19.80 -11.37 -9.41
N ARG A 368 -19.42 -12.25 -8.47
CA ARG A 368 -20.04 -12.33 -7.14
C ARG A 368 -19.95 -11.00 -6.39
N TYR A 369 -18.78 -10.36 -6.44
CA TYR A 369 -18.57 -9.03 -5.86
C TYR A 369 -19.50 -7.99 -6.47
N ALA A 370 -19.59 -7.93 -7.80
CA ALA A 370 -20.47 -7.00 -8.51
C ALA A 370 -21.95 -7.23 -8.16
N LEU A 371 -22.39 -8.49 -8.15
CA LEU A 371 -23.77 -8.85 -7.83
C LEU A 371 -24.17 -8.48 -6.40
N LYS A 372 -23.33 -8.82 -5.40
CA LYS A 372 -23.64 -8.48 -4.01
C LYS A 372 -23.64 -6.97 -3.76
N GLY A 373 -22.71 -6.23 -4.38
CA GLY A 373 -22.70 -4.78 -4.31
C GLY A 373 -23.92 -4.15 -4.98
N THR A 374 -24.32 -4.67 -6.15
CA THR A 374 -25.56 -4.27 -6.83
C THR A 374 -26.79 -4.56 -6.00
N LEU A 375 -26.86 -5.72 -5.36
CA LEU A 375 -27.96 -6.08 -4.45
C LEU A 375 -28.11 -5.05 -3.33
N ALA A 376 -27.01 -4.65 -2.68
CA ALA A 376 -27.02 -3.62 -1.63
C ALA A 376 -27.53 -2.27 -2.15
N VAL A 377 -27.09 -1.87 -3.35
CA VAL A 377 -27.53 -0.65 -4.03
C VAL A 377 -29.04 -0.69 -4.30
N MET A 378 -29.55 -1.81 -4.84
CA MET A 378 -30.97 -1.96 -5.16
C MET A 378 -31.86 -2.03 -3.92
N ILE A 379 -31.38 -2.67 -2.83
CA ILE A 379 -32.09 -2.62 -1.53
C ILE A 379 -32.20 -1.17 -1.05
N CYS A 380 -31.12 -0.39 -1.08
CA CYS A 380 -31.15 1.01 -0.68
C CYS A 380 -32.08 1.86 -1.57
N TYR A 381 -32.04 1.63 -2.88
CA TYR A 381 -32.91 2.33 -3.81
C TYR A 381 -34.38 2.02 -3.57
N THR A 382 -34.72 0.74 -3.38
CA THR A 382 -36.09 0.31 -3.08
C THR A 382 -36.59 0.86 -1.74
N LEU A 383 -35.75 0.82 -0.69
CA LEU A 383 -36.11 1.38 0.62
C LEU A 383 -36.35 2.90 0.54
N GLN A 384 -35.46 3.64 -0.12
CA GLN A 384 -35.61 5.08 -0.32
C GLN A 384 -36.91 5.41 -1.05
N SER A 385 -37.21 4.68 -2.14
CA SER A 385 -38.43 4.88 -2.93
C SER A 385 -39.69 4.46 -2.18
N ALA A 386 -39.63 3.37 -1.40
CA ALA A 386 -40.78 2.89 -0.61
C ALA A 386 -41.17 3.84 0.53
N VAL A 387 -40.18 4.55 1.11
CA VAL A 387 -40.41 5.52 2.21
C VAL A 387 -40.72 6.92 1.63
N ASP A 388 -40.59 7.10 0.32
CA ASP A 388 -40.74 8.40 -0.37
C ASP A 388 -39.90 9.51 0.28
N TRP A 389 -38.61 9.17 0.55
CA TRP A 389 -37.66 10.08 1.18
C TRP A 389 -36.41 10.33 0.30
N PRO A 390 -36.49 11.27 -0.66
CA PRO A 390 -35.37 11.54 -1.58
C PRO A 390 -34.09 12.02 -0.89
N GLY A 391 -34.20 12.61 0.29
CA GLY A 391 -33.05 13.14 1.04
C GLY A 391 -32.03 12.05 1.43
N ILE A 392 -32.47 10.80 1.64
CA ILE A 392 -31.58 9.68 2.04
C ILE A 392 -30.88 8.97 0.88
N ARG A 393 -30.95 9.51 -0.36
CA ARG A 393 -30.29 8.94 -1.56
C ARG A 393 -28.80 8.64 -1.38
N THR A 394 -28.14 9.26 -0.40
CA THR A 394 -26.77 8.96 -0.02
C THR A 394 -26.56 7.51 0.44
N CYS A 395 -27.61 6.75 0.76
CA CYS A 395 -27.51 5.33 1.10
C CYS A 395 -27.02 4.50 -0.11
N LEU A 396 -27.58 4.74 -1.30
CA LEU A 396 -27.18 4.10 -2.54
C LEU A 396 -25.71 4.44 -2.89
N VAL A 397 -25.35 5.73 -2.84
CA VAL A 397 -23.99 6.20 -3.06
C VAL A 397 -23.02 5.58 -2.06
N THR A 398 -23.46 5.42 -0.80
CA THR A 398 -22.66 4.79 0.26
C THR A 398 -22.37 3.33 -0.08
N CYS A 399 -23.36 2.55 -0.52
CA CYS A 399 -23.16 1.17 -0.92
C CYS A 399 -22.10 1.05 -2.04
N LEU A 400 -22.18 1.88 -3.09
CA LEU A 400 -21.20 1.87 -4.18
C LEU A 400 -19.79 2.22 -3.71
N ILE A 401 -19.65 3.27 -2.89
CA ILE A 401 -18.34 3.74 -2.45
C ILE A 401 -17.68 2.77 -1.47
N VAL A 402 -18.47 2.24 -0.52
CA VAL A 402 -17.96 1.43 0.60
C VAL A 402 -17.71 -0.02 0.19
N ALA A 403 -18.41 -0.56 -0.82
CA ALA A 403 -18.18 -1.89 -1.35
C ALA A 403 -16.68 -2.10 -1.68
N LEU A 404 -16.03 -3.05 -1.02
CA LEU A 404 -14.64 -3.47 -1.25
C LEU A 404 -14.57 -4.99 -1.39
N GLY A 405 -13.39 -5.53 -1.73
CA GLY A 405 -13.20 -6.95 -2.03
C GLY A 405 -13.49 -7.88 -0.84
N SER A 406 -13.26 -7.42 0.40
CA SER A 406 -13.48 -8.19 1.63
C SER A 406 -14.48 -7.51 2.57
N GLU A 407 -15.04 -8.29 3.48
CA GLU A 407 -15.93 -7.80 4.55
C GLU A 407 -15.20 -6.78 5.43
N GLY A 408 -14.02 -7.13 5.94
CA GLY A 408 -13.23 -6.26 6.81
C GLY A 408 -12.87 -4.92 6.18
N ALA A 409 -12.45 -4.92 4.91
CA ALA A 409 -12.16 -3.70 4.16
C ALA A 409 -13.42 -2.82 4.00
N THR A 410 -14.58 -3.45 3.75
CA THR A 410 -15.86 -2.77 3.61
C THR A 410 -16.29 -2.10 4.91
N ILE A 411 -16.19 -2.81 6.03
CA ILE A 411 -16.54 -2.28 7.36
C ILE A 411 -15.57 -1.18 7.79
N GLN A 412 -14.26 -1.37 7.60
CA GLN A 412 -13.24 -0.34 7.86
C GLN A 412 -13.57 0.96 7.13
N LYS A 413 -13.83 0.87 5.82
CA LYS A 413 -14.16 2.04 5.00
C LYS A 413 -15.48 2.68 5.41
N GLY A 414 -16.48 1.86 5.76
CA GLY A 414 -17.76 2.32 6.30
C GLY A 414 -17.59 3.08 7.61
N THR A 415 -16.80 2.56 8.53
CA THR A 415 -16.48 3.23 9.82
C THR A 415 -15.80 4.59 9.59
N LEU A 416 -14.78 4.62 8.73
CA LEU A 416 -14.11 5.88 8.38
C LEU A 416 -15.06 6.89 7.71
N ARG A 417 -16.05 6.39 6.93
CA ARG A 417 -17.08 7.22 6.31
C ARG A 417 -17.99 7.83 7.35
N ILE A 418 -18.46 7.04 8.31
CA ILE A 418 -19.33 7.52 9.40
C ILE A 418 -18.59 8.53 10.28
N CYS A 419 -17.40 8.17 10.77
CA CYS A 419 -16.59 9.06 11.62
C CYS A 419 -16.26 10.38 10.91
N GLY A 420 -15.83 10.31 9.65
CA GLY A 420 -15.51 11.51 8.88
C GLY A 420 -16.75 12.38 8.61
N ALA A 421 -17.89 11.76 8.26
CA ALA A 421 -19.14 12.49 8.04
C ALA A 421 -19.66 13.15 9.31
N LEU A 422 -19.60 12.46 10.46
CA LEU A 422 -20.01 13.03 11.75
C LEU A 422 -19.11 14.21 12.16
N LEU A 423 -17.80 14.09 12.02
CA LEU A 423 -16.88 15.19 12.32
C LEU A 423 -17.08 16.38 11.38
N GLY A 424 -17.19 16.15 10.07
CA GLY A 424 -17.41 17.20 9.10
C GLY A 424 -18.77 17.88 9.24
N ALA A 425 -19.83 17.11 9.49
CA ALA A 425 -21.17 17.64 9.75
C ALA A 425 -21.22 18.40 11.08
N GLY A 426 -20.54 17.92 12.13
CA GLY A 426 -20.43 18.63 13.41
C GLY A 426 -19.70 19.97 13.26
N MET A 427 -18.59 19.99 12.52
CA MET A 427 -17.87 21.24 12.18
C MET A 427 -18.78 22.20 11.39
N GLY A 428 -19.49 21.68 10.39
CA GLY A 428 -20.43 22.46 9.58
C GLY A 428 -21.60 23.01 10.39
N PHE A 429 -22.18 22.19 11.26
CA PHE A 429 -23.25 22.59 12.18
C PHE A 429 -22.82 23.71 13.10
N LEU A 430 -21.65 23.56 13.74
CA LEU A 430 -21.08 24.62 14.60
C LEU A 430 -20.79 25.89 13.81
N ALA A 431 -20.29 25.76 12.59
CA ALA A 431 -20.06 26.91 11.71
C ALA A 431 -21.35 27.66 11.37
N ILE A 432 -22.42 26.93 11.02
CA ILE A 432 -23.73 27.51 10.73
C ILE A 432 -24.31 28.21 11.97
N LEU A 433 -24.15 27.62 13.15
CA LEU A 433 -24.71 28.17 14.38
C LEU A 433 -23.96 29.39 14.89
N LEU A 434 -22.62 29.37 14.82
CA LEU A 434 -21.77 30.36 15.52
C LEU A 434 -21.10 31.37 14.58
N ILE A 435 -20.82 31.01 13.33
CA ILE A 435 -19.98 31.82 12.43
C ILE A 435 -20.81 32.42 11.30
N VAL A 436 -21.61 31.63 10.61
CA VAL A 436 -22.41 32.06 9.44
C VAL A 436 -23.32 33.26 9.75
N PRO A 437 -23.97 33.38 10.94
CA PRO A 437 -24.79 34.53 11.25
C PRO A 437 -24.07 35.87 11.27
N HIS A 438 -22.75 35.85 11.45
CA HIS A 438 -21.89 37.03 11.55
C HIS A 438 -21.08 37.28 10.27
N MET A 439 -21.37 36.52 9.21
CA MET A 439 -20.65 36.64 7.93
C MET A 439 -21.33 37.61 6.99
N GLU A 440 -20.61 38.65 6.56
CA GLU A 440 -21.09 39.67 5.66
C GLU A 440 -20.34 39.73 4.32
N SER A 441 -19.30 38.89 4.17
CA SER A 441 -18.40 38.96 3.02
C SER A 441 -17.94 37.60 2.50
N ILE A 442 -17.56 37.54 1.23
CA ILE A 442 -16.93 36.37 0.62
C ILE A 442 -15.61 36.03 1.31
N THR A 443 -14.93 37.01 1.90
CA THR A 443 -13.68 36.81 2.62
C THR A 443 -13.89 35.98 3.89
N SER A 444 -14.98 36.25 4.64
CA SER A 444 -15.30 35.47 5.84
C SER A 444 -15.68 34.04 5.48
N LEU A 445 -16.41 33.82 4.38
CA LEU A 445 -16.70 32.49 3.85
C LEU A 445 -15.42 31.76 3.42
N ALA A 446 -14.51 32.46 2.72
CA ALA A 446 -13.23 31.90 2.30
C ALA A 446 -12.36 31.50 3.49
N LEU A 447 -12.32 32.30 4.54
CA LEU A 447 -11.59 31.96 5.77
C LEU A 447 -12.20 30.77 6.51
N LEU A 448 -13.53 30.69 6.59
CA LEU A 448 -14.22 29.55 7.18
C LEU A 448 -13.92 28.26 6.41
N VAL A 449 -14.02 28.30 5.09
CA VAL A 449 -13.72 27.15 4.23
C VAL A 449 -12.24 26.81 4.28
N ALA A 450 -11.33 27.80 4.35
CA ALA A 450 -9.90 27.56 4.54
C ALA A 450 -9.60 26.81 5.85
N ALA A 451 -10.22 27.20 6.96
CA ALA A 451 -10.05 26.54 8.25
C ALA A 451 -10.55 25.10 8.25
N GLY A 452 -11.78 24.88 7.73
CA GLY A 452 -12.34 23.52 7.62
C GLY A 452 -11.53 22.63 6.66
N THR A 453 -11.09 23.19 5.54
CA THR A 453 -10.19 22.51 4.59
C THR A 453 -8.86 22.15 5.23
N ALA A 454 -8.27 23.03 6.04
CA ALA A 454 -6.99 22.75 6.70
C ALA A 454 -7.09 21.51 7.62
N VAL A 455 -8.16 21.42 8.41
CA VAL A 455 -8.43 20.23 9.25
C VAL A 455 -8.59 18.97 8.39
N ALA A 456 -9.45 19.03 7.37
CA ALA A 456 -9.70 17.89 6.50
C ALA A 456 -8.46 17.45 5.72
N ALA A 457 -7.74 18.40 5.10
CA ALA A 457 -6.53 18.14 4.33
C ALA A 457 -5.41 17.58 5.20
N TRP A 458 -5.28 18.03 6.46
CA TRP A 458 -4.33 17.44 7.40
C TRP A 458 -4.59 15.94 7.61
N VAL A 459 -5.84 15.53 7.70
CA VAL A 459 -6.21 14.12 7.83
C VAL A 459 -6.01 13.38 6.50
N VAL A 460 -6.43 13.96 5.36
CA VAL A 460 -6.28 13.36 4.01
C VAL A 460 -4.83 13.04 3.68
N LEU A 461 -3.93 13.99 3.96
CA LEU A 461 -2.51 13.90 3.66
C LEU A 461 -1.72 13.14 4.75
N GLY A 462 -2.41 12.54 5.71
CA GLY A 462 -1.83 11.70 6.75
C GLY A 462 -1.60 10.26 6.29
N SER A 463 -1.75 9.35 7.23
CA SER A 463 -1.64 7.92 6.96
C SER A 463 -2.77 7.41 6.04
N PRO A 464 -2.50 6.48 5.11
CA PRO A 464 -3.52 5.82 4.29
C PRO A 464 -4.66 5.19 5.11
N ARG A 465 -4.40 4.82 6.37
CA ARG A 465 -5.37 4.23 7.29
C ARG A 465 -6.53 5.15 7.62
N ILE A 466 -6.28 6.47 7.73
CA ILE A 466 -7.29 7.48 8.11
C ILE A 466 -7.62 8.48 7.00
N ALA A 467 -6.85 8.50 5.91
CA ALA A 467 -6.98 9.49 4.83
C ALA A 467 -8.40 9.59 4.29
N TYR A 468 -9.11 8.46 4.17
CA TYR A 468 -10.49 8.45 3.69
C TYR A 468 -11.47 9.19 4.64
N ALA A 469 -11.23 9.16 5.95
CA ALA A 469 -12.04 9.95 6.89
C ALA A 469 -11.86 11.45 6.63
N GLY A 470 -10.64 11.91 6.32
CA GLY A 470 -10.38 13.31 5.95
C GLY A 470 -11.18 13.77 4.72
N VAL A 471 -11.27 12.92 3.69
CA VAL A 471 -12.10 13.19 2.50
C VAL A 471 -13.58 13.35 2.87
N GLN A 472 -14.07 12.53 3.82
CA GLN A 472 -15.47 12.63 4.29
C GLN A 472 -15.70 13.84 5.19
N ILE A 473 -14.70 14.24 6.01
CA ILE A 473 -14.74 15.49 6.77
C ILE A 473 -14.91 16.67 5.81
N ALA A 474 -14.06 16.77 4.78
CA ALA A 474 -14.15 17.80 3.76
C ALA A 474 -15.54 17.84 3.11
N PHE A 475 -16.00 16.69 2.62
CA PHE A 475 -17.25 16.62 1.89
C PHE A 475 -18.47 17.00 2.75
N ALA A 476 -18.56 16.45 3.96
CA ALA A 476 -19.65 16.76 4.87
C ALA A 476 -19.64 18.25 5.28
N PHE A 477 -18.48 18.78 5.57
CA PHE A 477 -18.31 20.19 5.91
C PHE A 477 -18.73 21.13 4.75
N TYR A 478 -18.26 20.85 3.51
CA TYR A 478 -18.59 21.70 2.36
C TYR A 478 -20.08 21.66 2.02
N VAL A 479 -20.71 20.50 2.08
CA VAL A 479 -22.15 20.37 1.87
C VAL A 479 -22.95 21.15 2.93
N CYS A 480 -22.43 21.29 4.15
CA CYS A 480 -23.10 22.10 5.18
C CYS A 480 -22.92 23.61 4.92
N VAL A 481 -21.70 24.04 4.58
CA VAL A 481 -21.35 25.48 4.55
C VAL A 481 -21.56 26.09 3.17
N ILE A 482 -21.44 25.32 2.08
CA ILE A 482 -21.55 25.80 0.70
C ILE A 482 -22.86 25.28 0.08
N GLN A 483 -23.99 25.81 0.56
CA GLN A 483 -25.32 25.46 0.08
C GLN A 483 -25.86 26.59 -0.83
N GLY A 484 -25.44 26.63 -2.10
CA GLY A 484 -25.85 27.69 -3.01
C GLY A 484 -25.03 28.98 -2.85
N PHE A 485 -25.64 30.16 -3.15
CA PHE A 485 -24.95 31.44 -3.18
C PHE A 485 -25.34 32.36 -2.04
N GLU A 486 -26.17 31.88 -1.11
CA GLU A 486 -26.68 32.59 0.04
C GLU A 486 -26.40 31.77 1.32
N PRO A 487 -26.30 32.41 2.50
CA PRO A 487 -26.25 31.72 3.77
C PRO A 487 -27.48 30.84 3.94
N SER A 488 -27.28 29.53 4.14
CA SER A 488 -28.36 28.57 4.26
C SER A 488 -28.40 27.97 5.65
N TRP A 489 -29.61 27.81 6.19
CA TRP A 489 -29.91 27.27 7.53
C TRP A 489 -30.57 25.89 7.47
N HIS A 490 -30.50 25.21 6.32
CA HIS A 490 -31.18 23.93 6.12
C HIS A 490 -30.44 22.77 6.80
N PHE A 491 -30.87 22.42 8.01
CA PHE A 491 -30.34 21.28 8.75
C PHE A 491 -30.84 19.93 8.20
N ASP A 492 -31.93 19.92 7.43
CA ASP A 492 -32.47 18.72 6.80
C ASP A 492 -31.45 18.02 5.91
N THR A 493 -30.66 18.78 5.14
CA THR A 493 -29.59 18.23 4.29
C THR A 493 -28.56 17.46 5.12
N ILE A 494 -28.19 17.96 6.29
CA ILE A 494 -27.21 17.34 7.20
C ILE A 494 -27.82 16.04 7.77
N ARG A 495 -29.04 16.12 8.30
CA ARG A 495 -29.75 14.99 8.88
C ARG A 495 -29.93 13.87 7.87
N ASP A 496 -30.51 14.19 6.72
CA ASP A 496 -30.85 13.21 5.67
C ASP A 496 -29.58 12.52 5.14
N ARG A 497 -28.51 13.28 4.99
CA ARG A 497 -27.23 12.74 4.57
C ARG A 497 -26.65 11.77 5.61
N LEU A 498 -26.65 12.12 6.90
CA LEU A 498 -26.17 11.23 7.95
C LEU A 498 -27.00 9.96 8.04
N ILE A 499 -28.32 10.07 7.97
CA ILE A 499 -29.23 8.91 7.96
C ILE A 499 -28.94 8.04 6.73
N GLY A 500 -28.81 8.63 5.54
CA GLY A 500 -28.49 7.88 4.34
C GLY A 500 -27.13 7.17 4.42
N ILE A 501 -26.09 7.81 4.98
CA ILE A 501 -24.78 7.17 5.19
C ILE A 501 -24.92 5.98 6.17
N LEU A 502 -25.61 6.15 7.29
CA LEU A 502 -25.82 5.09 8.26
C LEU A 502 -26.61 3.92 7.65
N LEU A 503 -27.73 4.20 6.98
CA LEU A 503 -28.53 3.20 6.31
C LEU A 503 -27.71 2.43 5.26
N GLY A 504 -26.99 3.14 4.40
CA GLY A 504 -26.15 2.51 3.38
C GLY A 504 -25.04 1.63 3.98
N ASN A 505 -24.42 2.06 5.08
CA ASN A 505 -23.43 1.25 5.79
C ASN A 505 -24.04 -0.01 6.40
N VAL A 506 -25.20 0.10 7.01
CA VAL A 506 -25.91 -1.08 7.58
C VAL A 506 -26.25 -2.07 6.46
N VAL A 507 -26.87 -1.60 5.39
CA VAL A 507 -27.29 -2.48 4.27
C VAL A 507 -26.06 -3.15 3.63
N ILE A 508 -25.01 -2.40 3.30
CA ILE A 508 -23.82 -2.99 2.64
C ILE A 508 -23.11 -3.98 3.56
N THR A 509 -23.02 -3.68 4.85
CA THR A 509 -22.41 -4.58 5.84
C THR A 509 -23.19 -5.88 5.95
N LEU A 510 -24.52 -5.82 6.07
CA LEU A 510 -25.38 -7.01 6.13
C LEU A 510 -25.25 -7.85 4.85
N VAL A 511 -25.31 -7.21 3.68
CA VAL A 511 -25.17 -7.93 2.41
C VAL A 511 -23.80 -8.59 2.29
N PHE A 512 -22.71 -7.90 2.65
CA PHE A 512 -21.37 -8.44 2.56
C PHE A 512 -21.06 -9.51 3.61
N HIS A 513 -21.77 -9.49 4.72
CA HIS A 513 -21.66 -10.51 5.78
C HIS A 513 -22.44 -11.79 5.44
N TYR A 514 -23.68 -11.65 4.91
CA TYR A 514 -24.55 -12.81 4.69
C TYR A 514 -24.50 -13.38 3.27
N VAL A 515 -24.17 -12.56 2.24
CA VAL A 515 -24.17 -12.98 0.84
C VAL A 515 -22.72 -13.21 0.36
N TRP A 516 -22.33 -14.46 0.24
CA TRP A 516 -20.97 -14.86 -0.18
C TRP A 516 -19.87 -14.10 0.57
N PRO A 517 -19.77 -14.26 1.90
CA PRO A 517 -18.75 -13.55 2.66
C PRO A 517 -17.33 -13.88 2.16
N VAL A 518 -16.52 -12.85 1.99
CA VAL A 518 -15.09 -12.97 1.67
C VAL A 518 -14.33 -12.35 2.83
N GLN A 519 -13.67 -13.19 3.60
CA GLN A 519 -12.90 -12.76 4.75
C GLN A 519 -11.50 -12.30 4.32
N ALA A 520 -11.04 -11.18 4.85
CA ALA A 520 -9.67 -10.68 4.61
C ALA A 520 -8.64 -11.63 5.24
N SER A 521 -8.99 -12.29 6.34
CA SER A 521 -8.19 -13.32 6.99
C SER A 521 -7.89 -14.49 6.06
N ASP A 522 -8.89 -15.02 5.32
CA ASP A 522 -8.68 -16.12 4.38
C ASP A 522 -7.79 -15.69 3.19
N THR A 523 -8.03 -14.48 2.67
CA THR A 523 -7.21 -13.91 1.61
C THR A 523 -5.76 -13.68 2.06
N MET A 524 -5.56 -13.25 3.30
CA MET A 524 -4.24 -13.08 3.90
C MET A 524 -3.48 -14.41 3.96
N TRP A 525 -4.13 -15.50 4.38
CA TRP A 525 -3.53 -16.83 4.38
C TRP A 525 -3.10 -17.28 2.97
N THR A 526 -3.90 -16.97 1.95
CA THR A 526 -3.56 -17.27 0.55
C THR A 526 -2.32 -16.50 0.10
N HIS A 527 -2.19 -15.22 0.47
CA HIS A 527 -0.99 -14.43 0.16
C HIS A 527 0.24 -14.90 0.94
N LEU A 528 0.08 -15.32 2.20
CA LEU A 528 1.16 -15.93 2.97
C LEU A 528 1.61 -17.24 2.31
N GLY A 529 0.68 -18.09 1.86
CA GLY A 529 0.98 -19.29 1.10
C GLY A 529 1.74 -19.00 -0.20
N SER A 530 1.36 -17.93 -0.91
CA SER A 530 2.06 -17.48 -2.12
C SER A 530 3.50 -17.03 -1.83
N ALA A 531 3.70 -16.32 -0.71
CA ALA A 531 5.04 -15.92 -0.25
C ALA A 531 5.89 -17.16 0.10
N LEU A 532 5.33 -18.12 0.82
CA LEU A 532 6.01 -19.37 1.19
C LEU A 532 6.42 -20.18 -0.04
N ARG A 533 5.57 -20.26 -1.09
CA ARG A 533 5.97 -20.90 -2.37
C ARG A 533 7.07 -20.13 -3.09
N ALA A 534 7.05 -18.81 -3.05
CA ALA A 534 8.15 -18.02 -3.61
C ALA A 534 9.47 -18.33 -2.88
N MET A 535 9.42 -18.44 -1.56
CA MET A 535 10.57 -18.84 -0.74
C MET A 535 11.02 -20.29 -1.00
N ALA A 536 10.09 -21.21 -1.24
CA ALA A 536 10.42 -22.59 -1.62
C ALA A 536 11.22 -22.63 -2.93
N ARG A 537 10.84 -21.83 -3.92
CA ARG A 537 11.60 -21.71 -5.19
C ARG A 537 12.99 -21.13 -4.99
N LEU A 538 13.15 -20.15 -4.07
CA LEU A 538 14.47 -19.61 -3.71
C LEU A 538 15.36 -20.68 -3.05
N ALA A 539 14.79 -21.52 -2.20
CA ALA A 539 15.51 -22.61 -1.52
C ALA A 539 15.94 -23.69 -2.51
N GLY A 540 15.03 -24.14 -3.39
CA GLY A 540 15.25 -25.25 -4.31
C GLY A 540 16.30 -25.00 -5.40
N GLY A 541 16.68 -23.76 -5.65
CA GLY A 541 17.69 -23.37 -6.64
C GLY A 541 17.37 -23.92 -8.04
N ASP A 542 16.84 -23.09 -8.94
CA ASP A 542 16.62 -23.52 -10.33
C ASP A 542 17.98 -23.81 -10.98
N SER A 543 18.31 -25.11 -11.12
CA SER A 543 19.59 -25.64 -11.62
C SER A 543 19.78 -25.50 -13.13
N SER A 544 19.03 -24.63 -13.79
CA SER A 544 19.08 -24.41 -15.23
C SER A 544 19.79 -23.10 -15.61
N GLY A 545 21.13 -23.13 -15.70
CA GLY A 545 21.93 -22.25 -16.55
C GLY A 545 22.31 -20.89 -15.97
N GLU A 546 23.60 -20.66 -15.90
CA GLU A 546 24.38 -19.57 -15.27
C GLU A 546 24.01 -18.12 -15.65
N THR A 547 23.25 -17.87 -16.68
CA THR A 547 23.00 -16.49 -17.18
C THR A 547 21.62 -15.94 -16.77
N ARG A 548 20.74 -16.74 -16.18
CA ARG A 548 19.38 -16.36 -15.76
C ARG A 548 19.17 -16.29 -14.23
N ALA A 549 20.11 -16.77 -13.44
CA ALA A 549 19.95 -16.91 -11.98
C ALA A 549 19.62 -15.57 -11.30
N GLY A 550 20.36 -14.51 -11.55
CA GLY A 550 20.13 -13.21 -10.92
C GLY A 550 18.76 -12.57 -11.26
N THR A 551 18.26 -12.75 -12.49
CA THR A 551 16.97 -12.21 -12.92
C THR A 551 15.80 -12.99 -12.30
N ILE A 552 15.93 -14.31 -12.17
CA ILE A 552 14.92 -15.17 -11.53
C ILE A 552 14.85 -14.87 -10.04
N THR A 553 15.99 -14.74 -9.37
CA THR A 553 16.06 -14.41 -7.93
C THR A 553 15.39 -13.06 -7.65
N ALA A 554 15.64 -12.02 -8.46
CA ALA A 554 15.01 -10.71 -8.32
C ALA A 554 13.48 -10.77 -8.52
N GLY A 555 13.00 -11.53 -9.49
CA GLY A 555 11.57 -11.71 -9.73
C GLY A 555 10.85 -12.43 -8.58
N VAL A 556 11.45 -13.48 -8.05
CA VAL A 556 10.91 -14.24 -6.91
C VAL A 556 10.94 -13.39 -5.63
N GLN A 557 12.01 -12.62 -5.43
CA GLN A 557 12.13 -11.67 -4.31
C GLN A 557 11.03 -10.61 -4.37
N LEU A 558 10.79 -10.02 -5.54
CA LEU A 558 9.72 -9.04 -5.75
C LEU A 558 8.36 -9.64 -5.44
N GLN A 559 8.08 -10.87 -5.92
CA GLN A 559 6.82 -11.57 -5.66
C GLN A 559 6.62 -11.84 -4.16
N ALA A 560 7.64 -12.32 -3.46
CA ALA A 560 7.57 -12.56 -2.02
C ALA A 560 7.30 -11.25 -1.25
N SER A 561 8.05 -10.19 -1.54
CA SER A 561 7.88 -8.88 -0.90
C SER A 561 6.50 -8.28 -1.13
N GLN A 562 5.95 -8.39 -2.34
CA GLN A 562 4.59 -7.95 -2.65
C GLN A 562 3.54 -8.77 -1.89
N SER A 563 3.72 -10.08 -1.80
CA SER A 563 2.82 -10.96 -1.06
C SER A 563 2.82 -10.65 0.44
N PHE A 564 3.98 -10.38 1.04
CA PHE A 564 4.08 -9.96 2.44
C PHE A 564 3.42 -8.59 2.68
N ALA A 565 3.65 -7.61 1.82
CA ALA A 565 3.02 -6.29 1.92
C ALA A 565 1.49 -6.38 1.83
N THR A 566 0.98 -7.21 0.92
CA THR A 566 -0.46 -7.45 0.77
C THR A 566 -1.03 -8.17 2.00
N ALA A 567 -0.33 -9.18 2.52
CA ALA A 567 -0.74 -9.89 3.72
C ALA A 567 -0.83 -8.95 4.95
N GLN A 568 0.13 -8.04 5.12
CA GLN A 568 0.09 -7.03 6.18
C GLN A 568 -1.10 -6.07 6.04
N GLN A 569 -1.39 -5.59 4.82
CA GLN A 569 -2.55 -4.74 4.56
C GLN A 569 -3.86 -5.46 4.88
N LEU A 570 -3.97 -6.73 4.52
CA LEU A 570 -5.14 -7.56 4.81
C LEU A 570 -5.29 -7.84 6.32
N ALA A 571 -4.19 -7.98 7.05
CA ALA A 571 -4.23 -8.11 8.52
C ALA A 571 -4.87 -6.88 9.19
N ASP A 572 -4.56 -5.67 8.71
CA ASP A 572 -5.21 -4.46 9.17
C ASP A 572 -6.73 -4.47 8.90
N GLN A 573 -7.17 -5.05 7.79
CA GLN A 573 -8.58 -5.15 7.40
C GLN A 573 -9.32 -6.25 8.19
N ALA A 574 -8.68 -7.38 8.43
CA ALA A 574 -9.23 -8.48 9.22
C ALA A 574 -9.62 -8.05 10.65
N ALA A 575 -9.00 -6.99 11.17
CA ALA A 575 -9.38 -6.41 12.47
C ALA A 575 -10.83 -5.87 12.52
N PHE A 576 -11.45 -5.62 11.37
CA PHE A 576 -12.81 -5.08 11.24
C PHE A 576 -13.85 -6.13 10.86
N GLU A 577 -13.49 -7.39 10.68
CA GLU A 577 -14.45 -8.44 10.37
C GLU A 577 -15.44 -8.68 11.52
N LEU A 578 -16.71 -8.84 11.18
CA LEU A 578 -17.76 -9.26 12.10
C LEU A 578 -17.67 -10.79 12.32
N GLY A 579 -16.56 -11.24 12.89
CA GLY A 579 -16.43 -12.62 13.36
C GLY A 579 -16.89 -12.73 14.78
N ASP A 580 -17.12 -13.98 15.23
CA ASP A 580 -17.43 -14.28 16.63
C ASP A 580 -16.44 -13.53 17.54
N PRO A 581 -16.93 -12.62 18.42
CA PRO A 581 -16.07 -11.85 19.33
C PRO A 581 -15.39 -12.71 20.39
N SER A 582 -15.41 -14.04 20.23
CA SER A 582 -14.73 -14.97 21.10
C SER A 582 -13.22 -14.66 21.13
N ARG A 583 -12.60 -14.93 22.27
CA ARG A 583 -11.14 -14.81 22.47
C ARG A 583 -10.32 -15.55 21.41
N GLU A 584 -10.91 -16.55 20.76
CA GLU A 584 -10.29 -17.34 19.69
C GLU A 584 -10.02 -16.51 18.42
N SER A 585 -10.90 -15.58 18.04
CA SER A 585 -10.69 -14.74 16.86
C SER A 585 -9.54 -13.73 17.03
N LEU A 586 -9.36 -13.17 18.22
CA LEU A 586 -8.24 -12.28 18.54
C LEU A 586 -6.91 -13.02 18.60
N ALA A 587 -6.90 -14.22 19.21
CA ALA A 587 -5.73 -15.07 19.27
C ALA A 587 -5.31 -15.58 17.88
N ALA A 588 -6.28 -15.91 17.01
CA ALA A 588 -6.01 -16.28 15.63
C ALA A 588 -5.37 -15.14 14.82
N ARG A 589 -5.81 -13.89 15.06
CA ARG A 589 -5.21 -12.70 14.42
C ARG A 589 -3.79 -12.40 14.89
N GLU A 590 -3.56 -12.50 16.20
CA GLU A 590 -2.21 -12.34 16.77
C GLU A 590 -1.26 -13.41 16.22
N ARG A 591 -1.70 -14.65 16.12
CA ARG A 591 -0.93 -15.76 15.52
C ARG A 591 -0.62 -15.50 14.04
N LEU A 592 -1.58 -15.02 13.28
CA LEU A 592 -1.42 -14.73 11.87
C LEU A 592 -0.37 -13.63 11.63
N GLN A 593 -0.36 -12.58 12.46
CA GLN A 593 0.66 -11.54 12.41
C GLN A 593 2.03 -12.08 12.82
N GLN A 594 2.07 -12.96 13.80
CA GLN A 594 3.29 -13.64 14.22
C GLN A 594 3.84 -14.54 13.11
N ALA A 595 3.00 -15.35 12.48
CA ALA A 595 3.36 -16.20 11.35
C ALA A 595 3.93 -15.38 10.18
N ALA A 596 3.30 -14.24 9.84
CA ALA A 596 3.80 -13.35 8.80
C ALA A 596 5.18 -12.76 9.15
N ALA A 597 5.41 -12.35 10.40
CA ALA A 597 6.69 -11.83 10.86
C ALA A 597 7.78 -12.92 10.85
N ASN A 598 7.46 -14.13 11.31
CA ASN A 598 8.38 -15.26 11.28
C ASN A 598 8.69 -15.71 9.85
N ALA A 599 7.69 -15.73 8.94
CA ALA A 599 7.91 -16.01 7.52
C ALA A 599 8.84 -14.96 6.88
N GLN A 600 8.69 -13.69 7.21
CA GLN A 600 9.59 -12.63 6.73
C GLN A 600 11.03 -12.83 7.25
N SER A 601 11.20 -13.28 8.50
CA SER A 601 12.52 -13.61 9.05
C SER A 601 13.18 -14.80 8.32
N VAL A 602 12.40 -15.85 7.98
CA VAL A 602 12.86 -16.97 7.15
C VAL A 602 13.27 -16.50 5.76
N PHE A 603 12.46 -15.65 5.14
CA PHE A 603 12.73 -15.09 3.82
C PHE A 603 14.06 -14.32 3.75
N LEU A 604 14.35 -13.49 4.75
CA LEU A 604 15.61 -12.74 4.80
C LEU A 604 16.82 -13.65 4.97
N THR A 605 16.69 -14.71 5.78
CA THR A 605 17.76 -15.72 5.91
C THR A 605 18.00 -16.47 4.59
N GLN A 606 16.94 -16.76 3.84
CA GLN A 606 17.07 -17.40 2.53
C GLN A 606 17.69 -16.48 1.48
N LEU A 607 17.41 -15.17 1.53
CA LEU A 607 18.08 -14.20 0.66
C LEU A 607 19.58 -14.17 0.93
N ALA A 608 20.00 -14.17 2.20
CA ALA A 608 21.42 -14.26 2.56
C ALA A 608 22.08 -15.56 2.04
N LEU A 609 21.37 -16.69 2.14
CA LEU A 609 21.84 -17.97 1.59
C LEU A 609 21.92 -17.98 0.08
N ALA A 610 20.91 -17.46 -0.63
CA ALA A 610 20.91 -17.38 -2.09
C ALA A 610 22.09 -16.55 -2.59
N HIS A 611 22.37 -15.45 -1.89
CA HIS A 611 23.48 -14.59 -2.20
C HIS A 611 24.83 -15.25 -1.97
N GLN A 612 24.98 -15.94 -0.83
CA GLN A 612 26.22 -16.66 -0.56
C GLN A 612 26.52 -17.76 -1.63
N ARG A 613 25.46 -18.34 -2.24
CA ARG A 613 25.60 -19.25 -3.38
C ARG A 613 26.23 -18.57 -4.61
N GLU A 614 25.92 -17.30 -4.84
CA GLU A 614 26.47 -16.50 -5.97
C GLU A 614 27.95 -16.18 -5.76
N ILE A 615 28.38 -15.89 -4.51
CA ILE A 615 29.78 -15.54 -4.21
C ILE A 615 30.71 -16.74 -4.23
N VAL A 616 30.28 -17.84 -3.60
CA VAL A 616 31.18 -18.97 -3.30
C VAL A 616 31.51 -19.83 -4.53
N GLY A 617 30.68 -19.74 -5.58
CA GLY A 617 30.85 -20.59 -6.76
C GLY A 617 30.67 -22.08 -6.45
N ALA A 618 31.47 -22.94 -7.10
CA ALA A 618 31.36 -24.39 -6.94
C ALA A 618 31.93 -24.86 -5.60
N LEU A 619 31.12 -25.52 -4.82
CA LEU A 619 31.54 -26.24 -3.60
C LEU A 619 32.23 -27.59 -3.97
N PRO A 620 33.02 -28.19 -3.07
CA PRO A 620 33.49 -29.56 -3.26
C PRO A 620 32.33 -30.53 -3.47
N ASP A 621 32.44 -31.47 -4.42
CA ASP A 621 31.34 -32.38 -4.85
C ASP A 621 30.67 -33.11 -3.69
N SER A 622 31.42 -33.51 -2.66
CA SER A 622 30.90 -34.18 -1.46
C SER A 622 29.96 -33.28 -0.65
N LEU A 623 30.32 -32.01 -0.50
CA LEU A 623 29.54 -31.03 0.25
C LEU A 623 28.36 -30.51 -0.58
N ASP A 624 28.55 -30.29 -1.87
CA ASP A 624 27.51 -29.80 -2.79
C ASP A 624 26.30 -30.74 -2.85
N GLY A 625 26.51 -32.05 -2.88
CA GLY A 625 25.44 -33.05 -2.81
C GLY A 625 24.68 -33.05 -1.49
N GLY A 626 25.34 -32.73 -0.37
CA GLY A 626 24.72 -32.57 0.95
C GLY A 626 23.86 -31.29 1.03
N VAL A 627 24.44 -30.19 0.57
CA VAL A 627 23.77 -28.89 0.51
C VAL A 627 22.51 -28.94 -0.36
N ARG A 628 22.56 -29.53 -1.55
CA ARG A 628 21.38 -29.68 -2.42
C ARG A 628 20.26 -30.48 -1.76
N ARG A 629 20.59 -31.54 -1.01
CA ARG A 629 19.58 -32.32 -0.28
C ARG A 629 18.95 -31.54 0.85
N PHE A 630 19.73 -30.74 1.57
CA PHE A 630 19.21 -29.86 2.60
C PHE A 630 18.31 -28.76 1.99
N ASP A 631 18.75 -28.12 0.95
CA ASP A 631 17.99 -27.08 0.25
C ASP A 631 16.67 -27.62 -0.32
N ALA A 632 16.67 -28.85 -0.86
CA ALA A 632 15.44 -29.50 -1.30
C ALA A 632 14.50 -29.80 -0.11
N ALA A 633 15.02 -30.24 1.02
CA ALA A 633 14.21 -30.47 2.22
C ALA A 633 13.61 -29.17 2.79
N VAL A 634 14.33 -28.06 2.72
CA VAL A 634 13.81 -26.73 3.07
C VAL A 634 12.71 -26.29 2.09
N SER A 635 12.92 -26.49 0.80
CA SER A 635 11.93 -26.20 -0.24
C SER A 635 10.63 -26.98 -0.01
N ASP A 636 10.71 -28.28 0.18
CA ASP A 636 9.56 -29.16 0.44
C ASP A 636 8.84 -28.78 1.74
N SER A 637 9.58 -28.38 2.77
CA SER A 637 9.02 -27.92 4.03
C SER A 637 8.23 -26.62 3.87
N LEU A 638 8.74 -25.67 3.08
CA LEU A 638 8.05 -24.40 2.79
C LEU A 638 6.83 -24.59 1.91
N GLU A 639 6.88 -25.51 0.92
CA GLU A 639 5.70 -25.88 0.12
C GLU A 639 4.64 -26.55 1.01
N THR A 640 5.03 -27.43 1.91
CA THR A 640 4.14 -28.06 2.89
C THR A 640 3.45 -26.99 3.77
N MET A 641 4.21 -26.02 4.27
CA MET A 641 3.66 -24.91 5.05
C MET A 641 2.76 -23.99 4.22
N ALA A 642 3.04 -23.83 2.94
CA ALA A 642 2.14 -23.09 2.02
C ALA A 642 0.79 -23.79 1.90
N LEU A 643 0.76 -25.14 1.82
CA LEU A 643 -0.48 -25.90 1.84
C LEU A 643 -1.25 -25.76 3.17
N TRP A 644 -0.54 -25.70 4.30
CA TRP A 644 -1.16 -25.45 5.61
C TRP A 644 -1.80 -24.04 5.66
N ALA A 645 -1.07 -23.03 5.21
CA ALA A 645 -1.55 -21.66 5.15
C ALA A 645 -2.81 -21.54 4.29
N GLU A 646 -2.87 -22.24 3.15
CA GLU A 646 -4.03 -22.27 2.26
C GLU A 646 -5.15 -23.22 2.71
N ARG A 647 -5.02 -23.87 3.86
CA ARG A 647 -5.98 -24.87 4.38
C ARG A 647 -6.24 -26.04 3.43
N ARG A 648 -5.27 -26.38 2.57
CA ARG A 648 -5.36 -27.47 1.58
C ARG A 648 -4.90 -28.83 2.10
N GLY A 649 -4.82 -28.97 3.41
CA GLY A 649 -4.37 -30.17 4.09
C GLY A 649 -3.23 -29.90 5.07
N ARG A 650 -2.88 -30.87 5.87
CA ARG A 650 -1.76 -30.79 6.83
C ARG A 650 -0.86 -32.02 6.68
N PRO A 651 -0.13 -32.14 5.54
CA PRO A 651 0.88 -33.20 5.42
C PRO A 651 1.95 -33.02 6.50
N PRO A 652 2.59 -34.11 6.96
CA PRO A 652 3.62 -34.03 7.98
C PRO A 652 4.83 -33.22 7.48
N LEU A 653 5.39 -32.40 8.36
CA LEU A 653 6.60 -31.64 8.07
C LEU A 653 7.82 -32.55 8.25
N GLN A 654 8.80 -32.41 7.37
CA GLN A 654 10.07 -33.13 7.48
C GLN A 654 10.91 -32.52 8.60
N ASP A 655 11.57 -33.36 9.42
CA ASP A 655 12.54 -32.88 10.39
C ASP A 655 13.83 -32.41 9.69
N LEU A 656 14.05 -31.10 9.69
CA LEU A 656 15.21 -30.46 9.04
C LEU A 656 16.52 -30.64 9.82
N ARG A 657 16.47 -31.07 11.07
CA ARG A 657 17.68 -31.28 11.89
C ARG A 657 18.53 -32.43 11.38
N VAL A 658 17.88 -33.45 10.82
CA VAL A 658 18.59 -34.64 10.29
C VAL A 658 19.42 -34.27 9.05
N PRO A 659 18.87 -33.65 7.99
CA PRO A 659 19.68 -33.21 6.85
C PRO A 659 20.68 -32.09 7.22
N LEU A 660 20.40 -31.25 8.24
CA LEU A 660 21.35 -30.24 8.72
C LEU A 660 22.58 -30.92 9.33
N ALA A 661 22.42 -31.89 10.25
CA ALA A 661 23.53 -32.60 10.87
C ALA A 661 24.41 -33.33 9.82
N ALA A 662 23.79 -33.83 8.74
CA ALA A 662 24.53 -34.45 7.65
C ALA A 662 25.40 -33.41 6.87
N VAL A 663 24.87 -32.21 6.64
CA VAL A 663 25.64 -31.12 6.01
C VAL A 663 26.76 -30.64 6.94
N GLU A 664 26.52 -30.48 8.23
CA GLU A 664 27.54 -30.09 9.23
C GLU A 664 28.72 -31.08 9.27
N SER A 665 28.43 -32.39 9.25
CA SER A 665 29.45 -33.41 9.19
C SER A 665 30.32 -33.31 7.94
N LEU A 666 29.68 -33.18 6.76
CA LEU A 666 30.39 -33.06 5.47
C LEU A 666 31.16 -31.75 5.37
N ALA A 667 30.65 -30.67 5.94
CA ALA A 667 31.29 -29.35 5.93
C ALA A 667 32.53 -29.33 6.83
N ASN A 668 32.46 -29.94 8.03
CA ASN A 668 33.63 -30.07 8.93
C ASN A 668 34.76 -30.87 8.27
N GLU A 669 34.41 -31.97 7.57
CA GLU A 669 35.39 -32.73 6.80
C GLU A 669 35.98 -31.93 5.62
N SER A 670 35.15 -31.15 4.94
CA SER A 670 35.53 -30.31 3.76
C SER A 670 36.37 -29.12 4.20
N ALA A 671 36.02 -28.46 5.30
CA ALA A 671 36.78 -27.33 5.86
C ALA A 671 38.16 -27.76 6.32
N ALA A 672 38.28 -28.97 6.97
CA ALA A 672 39.55 -29.54 7.37
C ALA A 672 40.47 -29.90 6.17
N ARG A 673 39.91 -30.13 4.99
CA ARG A 673 40.60 -30.44 3.74
C ARG A 673 40.73 -29.24 2.80
N ALA A 674 40.18 -28.08 3.17
CA ALA A 674 40.17 -26.89 2.31
C ALA A 674 41.57 -26.38 2.03
N ARG A 675 41.89 -26.18 0.76
CA ARG A 675 43.21 -25.68 0.30
C ARG A 675 43.34 -24.14 0.50
N SER A 676 42.26 -23.43 0.72
CA SER A 676 42.28 -21.99 0.96
C SER A 676 41.51 -21.66 2.25
N PRO A 677 42.01 -20.75 3.11
CA PRO A 677 41.35 -20.29 4.29
C PRO A 677 40.01 -19.56 3.99
N GLU A 678 39.90 -18.97 2.81
CA GLU A 678 38.70 -18.27 2.33
C GLU A 678 37.53 -19.25 2.12
N LEU A 679 37.79 -20.39 1.47
CA LEU A 679 36.76 -21.43 1.27
C LEU A 679 36.28 -22.02 2.61
N ALA A 680 37.20 -22.22 3.56
CA ALA A 680 36.81 -22.69 4.89
C ALA A 680 35.92 -21.69 5.61
N ALA A 681 36.20 -20.39 5.55
CA ALA A 681 35.39 -19.34 6.12
C ALA A 681 33.98 -19.29 5.49
N HIS A 682 33.87 -19.41 4.19
CA HIS A 682 32.57 -19.45 3.49
C HIS A 682 31.73 -20.68 3.84
N ILE A 683 32.37 -21.84 4.05
CA ILE A 683 31.68 -23.05 4.49
C ILE A 683 31.12 -22.85 5.92
N GLU A 684 31.92 -22.31 6.83
CA GLU A 684 31.49 -22.01 8.21
C GLU A 684 30.33 -21.01 8.23
N GLU A 685 30.39 -19.98 7.41
CA GLU A 685 29.35 -18.98 7.30
C GLU A 685 28.02 -19.56 6.78
N ARG A 686 28.06 -20.43 5.76
CA ARG A 686 26.87 -21.12 5.26
C ARG A 686 26.26 -22.03 6.31
N LEU A 687 27.06 -22.73 7.10
CA LEU A 687 26.58 -23.54 8.20
C LEU A 687 25.88 -22.70 9.29
N ALA A 688 26.44 -21.54 9.62
CA ALA A 688 25.81 -20.61 10.56
C ALA A 688 24.44 -20.15 10.07
N LEU A 689 24.31 -19.83 8.76
CA LEU A 689 23.02 -19.49 8.15
C LEU A 689 22.00 -20.64 8.20
N TYR A 690 22.43 -21.88 7.94
CA TYR A 690 21.55 -23.05 8.06
C TYR A 690 21.14 -23.32 9.51
N GLY A 691 22.07 -23.15 10.45
CA GLY A 691 21.81 -23.26 11.88
C GLY A 691 20.78 -22.24 12.38
N GLU A 692 20.74 -21.03 11.80
CA GLU A 692 19.75 -20.01 12.08
C GLU A 692 18.42 -20.24 11.34
N LEU A 693 18.45 -20.83 10.14
CA LEU A 693 17.27 -21.06 9.31
C LEU A 693 16.33 -22.08 9.93
N VAL A 694 16.86 -23.23 10.41
CA VAL A 694 16.05 -24.34 10.93
C VAL A 694 15.18 -23.94 12.12
N PRO A 695 15.68 -23.29 13.19
CA PRO A 695 14.83 -22.85 14.31
C PRO A 695 13.76 -21.83 13.91
N ARG A 696 13.99 -21.03 12.84
CA ARG A 696 13.01 -20.07 12.33
C ARG A 696 11.89 -20.77 11.58
N ILE A 697 12.23 -21.76 10.76
CA ILE A 697 11.25 -22.61 10.07
C ILE A 697 10.41 -23.39 11.10
N GLU A 698 11.01 -23.95 12.14
CA GLU A 698 10.29 -24.64 13.22
C GLU A 698 9.32 -23.71 13.96
N ARG A 699 9.73 -22.48 14.26
CA ARG A 699 8.84 -21.47 14.86
C ARG A 699 7.69 -21.10 13.95
N LEU A 700 7.99 -20.86 12.67
CA LEU A 700 6.95 -20.57 11.68
C LEU A 700 5.96 -21.73 11.55
N ALA A 701 6.45 -22.97 11.55
CA ALA A 701 5.60 -24.15 11.51
C ALA A 701 4.70 -24.24 12.76
N ALA A 702 5.22 -23.94 13.95
CA ALA A 702 4.44 -23.91 15.18
C ALA A 702 3.30 -22.88 15.10
N ASP A 703 3.58 -21.64 14.60
CA ASP A 703 2.55 -20.60 14.42
C ASP A 703 1.47 -20.98 13.41
N LEU A 704 1.80 -21.83 12.42
CA LEU A 704 0.85 -22.29 11.39
C LEU A 704 0.00 -23.49 11.86
N VAL A 705 0.45 -24.24 12.85
CA VAL A 705 -0.24 -25.45 13.36
C VAL A 705 -1.25 -25.11 14.44
N GLU A 706 -0.94 -24.20 15.34
CA GLU A 706 -1.84 -23.72 16.40
C GLU A 706 -2.98 -22.82 15.85
#